data_b81cc4cb47c802e81c3e230e5cfcc6d7
#
_entry.id   b81cc4cb47c802e81c3e230e5cfcc6d7
#
_cell.length_a   1.000
_cell.length_b   1.000
_cell.length_c   1.000
_cell.angle_alpha   90.00
_cell.angle_beta   90.00
_cell.angle_gamma   90.00
#
_symmetry.space_group_name_H-M   'P 1'
#
loop_
_entity.id
_entity.type
_entity.pdbx_description
1 polymer ?
#
loop_
_entity_poly.entity_id
_entity_poly.type
_entity_poly.pdbx_seq_one_letter_code
_entity_poly.pdbx_strand_id
1 'polypeptide(L)'
;MKVFKYLVASLLMLAPTVSTHAEGWKNPTSFNGQSGSGMADPFVFKYRGTYYMYVTGDASRVYCWQSRDLVNWTGPVTCCSDPVAKFAYAPEVKYFNGKFYMVTSPAGNGHYILTSDSPTGPFVCATKNLGNSIDGNVLIDDDGKWYFYHAGSNGIMACPMSDPLTIGSEKNVVPAMGGQWTEGPEVFKRNDKYYMFYCGNHYLSRGYRTNIAVSKTGPMSGFMNQDEQNPILISTDGVDNLYGLGHGSVVVGPDLDTYFFCYHNLVSSGSGSYRQFCMDRIGWNGDKLMMYGPTTWRQDAPVVAENDYFDRTELGAQWVTTAGQWGIENRDYLAQTDATAQSYAVMKSSVASNFTAEYTVRLTGTGGSYGAVYAYSDSRNYSTAMINPSAQTIELARTTNGVTTLMGCYAINGVFDAKCWHSIRLEKRDTSLKVFVDNMLCGTVTDAAATSGYVGYATLGTTAQFGYIAHSPYVDGSALTATYLPVPSRLAASHAVDTDASFTEIPLSYGVAHALMLNAGNHATYNINARAKTVYNMGLRYRSSADAKVRVLVNNAVVIDEVTLPATKSVWNVLTLKDISLAGGHSVMRIEVIEGSIDLYEIDARTGSTITDVMTDNFDTTISKDWKHKQGTWTVEDGWLKSPSFGKILMGSTSALGMTDYVVECDMKFGSDVNAGILFRVTNPSMGGAGNDAQLGTDFLQGYFFGLTSSSVVLGKQNYNWKQLVSKNASFYSNKVYHVKVEVVGNTIKCYVDNMNKPLITYTDAQPFISGRVGLRTHSCVARFDNFVLTPLTGTTSGIKGVSLSSTPVSNAHCGIYTLSGQKVAQDMNNVETLPKGVYIVATKDGSRKIMK
;
A
#
# COMPACT_ATOMS: atom_id res chain seq x y z
N MET A 1 -33.11 -50.05 -57.77
CA MET A 1 -32.18 -48.98 -57.84
C MET A 1 -32.41 -48.09 -56.61
N LYS A 2 -31.45 -48.14 -55.66
CA LYS A 2 -31.53 -47.40 -54.38
C LYS A 2 -30.81 -46.11 -54.52
N VAL A 3 -31.46 -44.96 -54.19
CA VAL A 3 -30.88 -43.63 -54.15
C VAL A 3 -30.39 -43.38 -52.75
N PHE A 4 -29.07 -43.15 -52.55
CA PHE A 4 -28.50 -42.77 -51.32
C PHE A 4 -28.63 -41.25 -51.15
N LYS A 5 -29.24 -40.81 -50.04
CA LYS A 5 -29.25 -39.41 -49.58
C LYS A 5 -28.07 -39.19 -48.62
N TYR A 6 -27.15 -38.34 -48.98
CA TYR A 6 -26.10 -37.86 -48.04
C TYR A 6 -26.67 -36.77 -47.13
N LEU A 7 -26.68 -37.07 -45.84
CA LEU A 7 -26.93 -36.07 -44.80
C LEU A 7 -25.56 -35.47 -44.40
N VAL A 8 -25.32 -34.19 -44.74
CA VAL A 8 -24.18 -33.47 -44.24
C VAL A 8 -24.55 -32.92 -42.88
N ALA A 9 -24.01 -33.51 -41.82
CA ALA A 9 -24.06 -32.97 -40.46
C ALA A 9 -22.94 -31.95 -40.30
N SER A 10 -23.30 -30.68 -40.30
CA SER A 10 -22.37 -29.58 -39.90
C SER A 10 -22.15 -29.64 -38.39
N LEU A 11 -20.97 -30.12 -38.00
CA LEU A 11 -20.47 -30.05 -36.64
C LEU A 11 -20.07 -28.59 -36.39
N LEU A 12 -20.91 -27.82 -35.73
CA LEU A 12 -20.46 -26.58 -35.10
C LEU A 12 -19.53 -26.95 -33.93
N MET A 13 -18.23 -26.79 -34.11
CA MET A 13 -17.30 -26.76 -33.00
C MET A 13 -17.57 -25.46 -32.22
N LEU A 14 -18.28 -25.57 -31.11
CA LEU A 14 -18.19 -24.56 -30.05
C LEU A 14 -16.75 -24.63 -29.50
N ALA A 15 -15.90 -23.69 -29.91
CA ALA A 15 -14.68 -23.43 -29.18
C ALA A 15 -15.09 -23.04 -27.74
N PRO A 16 -14.54 -23.68 -26.71
CA PRO A 16 -14.75 -23.19 -25.36
C PRO A 16 -14.16 -21.79 -25.28
N THR A 17 -15.01 -20.81 -25.04
CA THR A 17 -14.50 -19.51 -24.53
C THR A 17 -13.86 -19.80 -23.20
N VAL A 18 -12.57 -20.02 -23.22
CA VAL A 18 -11.76 -19.99 -22.00
C VAL A 18 -11.86 -18.53 -21.54
N SER A 19 -12.71 -18.29 -20.58
CA SER A 19 -12.66 -17.12 -19.75
C SER A 19 -11.28 -17.18 -19.06
N THR A 20 -10.29 -16.50 -19.64
CA THR A 20 -9.02 -16.26 -18.98
C THR A 20 -9.32 -15.30 -17.84
N HIS A 21 -9.65 -15.85 -16.66
CA HIS A 21 -9.52 -15.09 -15.46
C HIS A 21 -8.07 -14.59 -15.44
N ALA A 22 -7.90 -13.27 -15.35
CA ALA A 22 -6.58 -12.69 -15.20
C ALA A 22 -5.88 -13.41 -14.04
N GLU A 23 -4.68 -13.94 -14.31
CA GLU A 23 -3.94 -14.63 -13.25
C GLU A 23 -3.63 -13.61 -12.15
N GLY A 24 -4.05 -13.90 -10.93
CA GLY A 24 -3.78 -13.04 -9.79
C GLY A 24 -2.36 -13.21 -9.26
N TRP A 25 -1.90 -12.29 -8.43
CA TRP A 25 -0.59 -12.38 -7.77
C TRP A 25 -0.72 -12.75 -6.29
N LYS A 26 0.40 -13.21 -5.72
CA LYS A 26 0.54 -13.47 -4.29
C LYS A 26 1.97 -13.13 -3.88
N ASN A 27 2.14 -12.37 -2.81
CA ASN A 27 3.45 -12.09 -2.23
C ASN A 27 3.98 -13.24 -1.38
N PRO A 28 5.30 -13.48 -1.38
CA PRO A 28 6.26 -12.95 -2.34
C PRO A 28 6.18 -13.68 -3.69
N THR A 29 6.61 -13.01 -4.76
CA THR A 29 6.67 -13.60 -6.10
C THR A 29 8.07 -14.10 -6.42
N SER A 30 8.16 -15.28 -7.02
CA SER A 30 9.42 -15.84 -7.50
C SER A 30 9.52 -15.72 -9.03
N PHE A 31 10.70 -15.37 -9.52
CA PHE A 31 10.99 -15.24 -10.94
C PHE A 31 12.15 -16.14 -11.34
N ASN A 32 12.19 -16.55 -12.61
CA ASN A 32 13.31 -17.27 -13.17
C ASN A 32 14.50 -16.32 -13.41
N GLY A 33 15.73 -16.85 -13.28
CA GLY A 33 16.94 -16.15 -13.61
C GLY A 33 17.29 -14.96 -12.71
N GLN A 34 16.99 -15.06 -11.44
CA GLN A 34 17.31 -14.03 -10.45
C GLN A 34 18.82 -13.81 -10.31
N SER A 35 19.23 -12.59 -9.94
CA SER A 35 20.61 -12.26 -9.58
C SER A 35 21.01 -12.94 -8.27
N GLY A 36 22.29 -12.92 -7.91
CA GLY A 36 22.77 -13.46 -6.62
C GLY A 36 22.12 -12.83 -5.38
N SER A 37 21.64 -11.58 -5.50
CA SER A 37 20.90 -10.87 -4.46
C SER A 37 19.37 -11.08 -4.54
N GLY A 38 18.90 -11.88 -5.48
CA GLY A 38 17.47 -12.06 -5.76
C GLY A 38 16.86 -10.84 -6.44
N MET A 39 15.67 -10.43 -5.99
CA MET A 39 14.93 -9.29 -6.52
C MET A 39 15.09 -8.07 -5.60
N ALA A 40 16.33 -7.68 -5.34
CA ALA A 40 16.64 -6.56 -4.46
C ALA A 40 16.34 -5.22 -5.13
N ASP A 41 15.74 -4.30 -4.37
CA ASP A 41 15.53 -2.89 -4.77
C ASP A 41 14.80 -2.77 -6.12
N PRO A 42 13.61 -3.37 -6.29
CA PRO A 42 12.95 -3.44 -7.57
C PRO A 42 12.41 -2.07 -7.98
N PHE A 43 12.86 -1.60 -9.13
CA PHE A 43 12.32 -0.43 -9.80
C PHE A 43 11.46 -0.84 -10.98
N VAL A 44 10.20 -0.41 -11.01
CA VAL A 44 9.24 -0.72 -12.08
C VAL A 44 8.75 0.58 -12.72
N PHE A 45 8.83 0.67 -14.03
CA PHE A 45 8.21 1.76 -14.75
C PHE A 45 7.48 1.27 -16.00
N LYS A 46 6.56 2.07 -16.52
CA LYS A 46 5.74 1.77 -17.69
C LYS A 46 6.20 2.57 -18.90
N TYR A 47 6.38 1.89 -20.02
CA TYR A 47 6.68 2.51 -21.31
C TYR A 47 5.91 1.82 -22.43
N ARG A 48 5.15 2.58 -23.22
CA ARG A 48 4.29 2.08 -24.31
C ARG A 48 3.43 0.87 -23.88
N GLY A 49 2.77 0.99 -22.70
CA GLY A 49 1.91 -0.07 -22.15
C GLY A 49 2.63 -1.26 -21.51
N THR A 50 3.95 -1.38 -21.67
CA THR A 50 4.75 -2.45 -21.09
C THR A 50 5.47 -1.97 -19.84
N TYR A 51 5.45 -2.78 -18.78
CA TYR A 51 6.20 -2.57 -17.55
C TYR A 51 7.58 -3.19 -17.67
N TYR A 52 8.58 -2.47 -17.20
CA TYR A 52 9.97 -2.89 -17.14
C TYR A 52 10.43 -2.85 -15.69
N MET A 53 10.99 -3.95 -15.20
CA MET A 53 11.50 -4.03 -13.85
C MET A 53 13.00 -4.25 -13.88
N TYR A 54 13.71 -3.42 -13.11
CA TYR A 54 15.16 -3.53 -12.88
C TYR A 54 15.40 -3.82 -11.41
N VAL A 55 16.48 -4.54 -11.11
CA VAL A 55 16.87 -4.87 -9.73
C VAL A 55 18.35 -4.66 -9.54
N THR A 56 18.81 -4.55 -8.30
CA THR A 56 20.22 -4.49 -7.96
C THR A 56 21.00 -5.57 -8.71
N GLY A 57 22.00 -5.14 -9.48
CA GLY A 57 22.79 -5.97 -10.36
C GLY A 57 23.77 -6.91 -9.63
N ASP A 58 24.29 -7.88 -10.37
CA ASP A 58 25.36 -8.75 -9.90
C ASP A 58 26.76 -8.11 -10.13
N ALA A 59 27.82 -8.90 -9.97
CA ALA A 59 29.19 -8.45 -10.15
C ALA A 59 29.51 -7.88 -11.54
N SER A 60 28.63 -8.06 -12.54
CA SER A 60 28.92 -7.74 -13.93
C SER A 60 27.73 -7.25 -14.76
N ARG A 61 26.50 -7.37 -14.27
CA ARG A 61 25.29 -7.18 -15.08
C ARG A 61 24.15 -6.57 -14.30
N VAL A 62 23.32 -5.84 -15.03
CA VAL A 62 21.96 -5.48 -14.60
C VAL A 62 20.97 -6.24 -15.49
N TYR A 63 19.91 -6.71 -14.85
CA TYR A 63 18.85 -7.47 -15.51
C TYR A 63 17.54 -6.68 -15.57
N CYS A 64 16.77 -6.99 -16.63
CA CYS A 64 15.46 -6.40 -16.86
C CYS A 64 14.41 -7.50 -17.10
N TRP A 65 13.26 -7.37 -16.50
CA TRP A 65 12.05 -8.16 -16.78
C TRP A 65 10.98 -7.29 -17.41
N GLN A 66 10.05 -7.92 -18.14
CA GLN A 66 8.98 -7.23 -18.84
C GLN A 66 7.64 -7.86 -18.49
N SER A 67 6.59 -7.03 -18.35
CA SER A 67 5.22 -7.46 -18.11
C SER A 67 4.22 -6.50 -18.76
N ARG A 68 3.04 -6.99 -19.14
CA ARG A 68 1.91 -6.16 -19.57
C ARG A 68 0.82 -6.00 -18.51
N ASP A 69 0.95 -6.73 -17.38
CA ASP A 69 -0.08 -6.83 -16.34
C ASP A 69 0.47 -6.77 -14.90
N LEU A 70 1.79 -6.55 -14.71
CA LEU A 70 2.49 -6.58 -13.42
C LEU A 70 2.52 -7.94 -12.72
N VAL A 71 1.92 -8.96 -13.28
CA VAL A 71 1.78 -10.31 -12.70
C VAL A 71 2.61 -11.32 -13.48
N ASN A 72 2.46 -11.32 -14.80
CA ASN A 72 3.18 -12.23 -15.69
C ASN A 72 4.42 -11.56 -16.24
N TRP A 73 5.59 -11.95 -15.73
CA TRP A 73 6.87 -11.38 -16.08
C TRP A 73 7.67 -12.30 -16.97
N THR A 74 8.19 -11.77 -18.06
CA THR A 74 9.13 -12.42 -18.98
C THR A 74 10.54 -11.85 -18.80
N GLY A 75 11.57 -12.69 -18.97
CA GLY A 75 12.97 -12.33 -18.75
C GLY A 75 13.68 -13.38 -17.90
N PRO A 76 14.87 -13.09 -17.32
CA PRO A 76 15.55 -11.80 -17.42
C PRO A 76 16.25 -11.60 -18.77
N VAL A 77 16.34 -10.32 -19.17
CA VAL A 77 17.23 -9.86 -20.23
C VAL A 77 18.42 -9.14 -19.57
N THR A 78 19.65 -9.41 -20.00
CA THR A 78 20.79 -8.58 -19.58
C THR A 78 20.69 -7.23 -20.27
N CYS A 79 20.30 -6.19 -19.52
CA CYS A 79 20.13 -4.85 -20.07
C CYS A 79 21.39 -3.97 -19.95
N CYS A 80 22.32 -4.32 -19.05
CA CYS A 80 23.59 -3.62 -18.90
C CYS A 80 24.71 -4.60 -18.58
N SER A 81 25.85 -4.44 -19.28
CA SER A 81 27.13 -5.12 -19.03
C SER A 81 28.30 -4.12 -19.09
N ASP A 82 28.01 -2.83 -18.96
CA ASP A 82 29.03 -1.79 -18.91
C ASP A 82 29.96 -2.03 -17.72
N PRO A 83 31.30 -1.94 -17.91
CA PRO A 83 32.25 -2.18 -16.81
C PRO A 83 32.06 -1.33 -15.58
N VAL A 84 31.43 -0.15 -15.69
CA VAL A 84 31.12 0.72 -14.55
C VAL A 84 29.97 0.16 -13.72
N ALA A 85 29.07 -0.60 -14.31
CA ALA A 85 27.85 -1.12 -13.67
C ALA A 85 28.06 -2.39 -12.84
N LYS A 86 29.26 -2.59 -12.28
CA LYS A 86 29.55 -3.70 -11.36
C LYS A 86 28.86 -3.47 -10.03
N PHE A 87 28.10 -4.48 -9.56
CA PHE A 87 27.28 -4.34 -8.37
C PHE A 87 26.46 -3.04 -8.43
N ALA A 88 25.75 -2.83 -9.53
CA ALA A 88 24.88 -1.68 -9.74
C ALA A 88 23.73 -1.70 -8.71
N TYR A 89 23.88 -0.95 -7.62
CA TYR A 89 22.85 -0.88 -6.57
C TYR A 89 21.69 -0.02 -7.02
N ALA A 90 20.47 -0.46 -6.74
CA ALA A 90 19.20 0.22 -6.95
C ALA A 90 19.13 0.96 -8.30
N PRO A 91 19.22 0.25 -9.45
CA PRO A 91 19.13 0.91 -10.75
C PRO A 91 17.70 1.39 -11.00
N GLU A 92 17.56 2.69 -11.29
CA GLU A 92 16.31 3.29 -11.73
C GLU A 92 16.40 3.79 -13.17
N VAL A 93 15.30 3.73 -13.93
CA VAL A 93 15.27 4.11 -15.34
C VAL A 93 14.15 5.10 -15.61
N LYS A 94 14.48 6.20 -16.29
CA LYS A 94 13.51 7.16 -16.82
C LYS A 94 13.65 7.23 -18.35
N TYR A 95 12.53 7.41 -19.02
CA TYR A 95 12.49 7.69 -20.45
C TYR A 95 12.28 9.18 -20.68
N PHE A 96 13.07 9.74 -21.59
CA PHE A 96 12.93 11.14 -22.01
C PHE A 96 13.48 11.35 -23.41
N ASN A 97 12.66 11.92 -24.29
CA ASN A 97 13.03 12.29 -25.67
C ASN A 97 13.86 11.23 -26.42
N GLY A 98 13.31 10.01 -26.49
CA GLY A 98 13.91 8.91 -27.26
C GLY A 98 15.01 8.14 -26.55
N LYS A 99 15.42 8.54 -25.36
CA LYS A 99 16.46 7.84 -24.59
C LYS A 99 15.98 7.38 -23.23
N PHE A 100 16.56 6.29 -22.78
CA PHE A 100 16.42 5.76 -21.43
C PHE A 100 17.67 6.11 -20.63
N TYR A 101 17.46 6.63 -19.44
CA TYR A 101 18.50 7.05 -18.50
C TYR A 101 18.42 6.16 -17.26
N MET A 102 19.45 5.33 -17.06
CA MET A 102 19.57 4.51 -15.86
C MET A 102 20.50 5.18 -14.88
N VAL A 103 20.00 5.51 -13.71
CA VAL A 103 20.84 5.94 -12.59
C VAL A 103 21.10 4.77 -11.67
N THR A 104 22.35 4.60 -11.22
CA THR A 104 22.73 3.56 -10.26
C THR A 104 23.99 3.96 -9.51
N SER A 105 24.23 3.28 -8.37
CA SER A 105 25.42 3.48 -7.52
C SER A 105 26.24 2.20 -7.45
N PRO A 106 27.24 2.02 -8.32
CA PRO A 106 28.05 0.81 -8.36
C PRO A 106 28.81 0.57 -7.05
N ALA A 107 28.48 -0.54 -6.39
CA ALA A 107 29.02 -0.92 -5.07
C ALA A 107 28.91 0.19 -4.00
N GLY A 108 27.96 1.12 -4.15
CA GLY A 108 27.78 2.25 -3.23
C GLY A 108 28.82 3.38 -3.39
N ASN A 109 29.57 3.42 -4.48
CA ASN A 109 30.68 4.36 -4.68
C ASN A 109 30.29 5.52 -5.61
N GLY A 110 29.30 6.31 -5.22
CA GLY A 110 28.78 7.43 -6.00
C GLY A 110 27.86 6.97 -7.13
N HIS A 111 27.25 7.92 -7.82
CA HIS A 111 26.27 7.66 -8.86
C HIS A 111 26.85 7.80 -10.27
N TYR A 112 26.31 7.01 -11.17
CA TYR A 112 26.54 7.10 -12.60
C TYR A 112 25.21 7.09 -13.32
N ILE A 113 25.15 7.78 -14.47
CA ILE A 113 24.02 7.72 -15.39
C ILE A 113 24.48 7.01 -16.66
N LEU A 114 23.74 5.97 -17.03
CA LEU A 114 23.92 5.20 -18.24
C LEU A 114 22.74 5.45 -19.17
N THR A 115 22.97 5.37 -20.47
CA THR A 115 21.92 5.63 -21.46
C THR A 115 21.74 4.48 -22.43
N SER A 116 20.52 4.33 -22.94
CA SER A 116 20.17 3.38 -24.00
C SER A 116 19.07 3.93 -24.89
N ASP A 117 18.96 3.42 -26.11
CA ASP A 117 17.84 3.68 -27.02
C ASP A 117 16.68 2.66 -26.81
N SER A 118 16.87 1.67 -25.93
CA SER A 118 15.89 0.64 -25.60
C SER A 118 15.76 0.45 -24.11
N PRO A 119 14.54 0.20 -23.56
CA PRO A 119 14.37 -0.09 -22.14
C PRO A 119 15.07 -1.39 -21.71
N THR A 120 15.30 -2.32 -22.63
CA THR A 120 16.04 -3.57 -22.38
C THR A 120 17.53 -3.45 -22.66
N GLY A 121 18.03 -2.25 -22.89
CA GLY A 121 19.47 -2.00 -23.12
C GLY A 121 19.92 -2.21 -24.59
N PRO A 122 21.21 -2.27 -24.83
CA PRO A 122 22.27 -2.16 -23.83
C PRO A 122 22.40 -0.75 -23.27
N PHE A 123 22.49 -0.64 -21.94
CA PHE A 123 22.83 0.61 -21.28
C PHE A 123 24.34 0.81 -21.25
N VAL A 124 24.80 2.00 -21.61
CA VAL A 124 26.20 2.39 -21.68
C VAL A 124 26.44 3.63 -20.83
N CYS A 125 27.53 3.68 -20.09
CA CYS A 125 27.88 4.78 -19.22
C CYS A 125 27.99 6.11 -19.97
N ALA A 126 27.26 7.13 -19.54
CA ALA A 126 27.24 8.46 -20.15
C ALA A 126 27.90 9.54 -19.26
N THR A 127 28.20 9.26 -18.01
CA THR A 127 28.79 10.23 -17.08
C THR A 127 30.05 9.68 -16.42
N LYS A 128 30.88 10.58 -15.88
CA LYS A 128 31.82 10.21 -14.84
C LYS A 128 31.09 9.98 -13.53
N ASN A 129 31.81 9.56 -12.48
CA ASN A 129 31.24 9.50 -11.13
C ASN A 129 30.72 10.88 -10.72
N LEU A 130 29.41 10.95 -10.45
CA LEU A 130 28.72 12.18 -10.06
C LEU A 130 28.84 12.45 -8.56
N GLY A 131 29.49 11.56 -7.82
CA GLY A 131 29.56 11.64 -6.36
C GLY A 131 28.26 11.20 -5.70
N ASN A 132 28.05 11.72 -4.48
CA ASN A 132 26.95 11.40 -3.60
C ASN A 132 26.95 9.91 -3.19
N SER A 133 26.09 9.56 -2.26
CA SER A 133 26.02 8.19 -1.81
C SER A 133 24.93 7.44 -2.61
N ILE A 134 24.41 6.42 -2.19
CA ILE A 134 23.62 5.32 -2.73
C ILE A 134 22.14 5.73 -3.01
N ASP A 135 21.47 4.96 -3.87
CA ASP A 135 20.03 4.96 -4.14
C ASP A 135 19.49 6.23 -4.81
N GLY A 136 19.94 6.45 -6.03
CA GLY A 136 19.48 7.60 -6.82
C GLY A 136 18.06 7.39 -7.37
N ASN A 137 17.17 8.36 -7.09
CA ASN A 137 15.82 8.44 -7.66
C ASN A 137 15.65 9.74 -8.45
N VAL A 138 14.92 9.71 -9.56
CA VAL A 138 14.70 10.88 -10.41
C VAL A 138 13.22 11.20 -10.55
N LEU A 139 12.86 12.46 -10.31
CA LEU A 139 11.55 13.01 -10.60
C LEU A 139 11.66 14.01 -11.76
N ILE A 140 10.80 13.89 -12.76
CA ILE A 140 10.52 14.95 -13.75
C ILE A 140 9.19 15.56 -13.35
N ASP A 141 9.20 16.86 -12.99
CA ASP A 141 7.99 17.55 -12.52
C ASP A 141 7.17 18.11 -13.70
N ASP A 142 5.94 18.54 -13.44
CA ASP A 142 5.01 19.05 -14.43
C ASP A 142 5.55 20.27 -15.21
N ASP A 143 6.51 21.01 -14.64
CA ASP A 143 7.18 22.14 -15.30
C ASP A 143 8.40 21.72 -16.17
N GLY A 144 8.62 20.42 -16.32
CA GLY A 144 9.71 19.84 -17.11
C GLY A 144 11.07 19.88 -16.41
N LYS A 145 11.14 20.33 -15.16
CA LYS A 145 12.38 20.32 -14.38
C LYS A 145 12.64 18.96 -13.78
N TRP A 146 13.91 18.64 -13.62
CA TRP A 146 14.41 17.38 -13.12
C TRP A 146 14.97 17.54 -11.72
N TYR A 147 14.71 16.55 -10.90
CA TYR A 147 15.16 16.48 -9.51
C TYR A 147 15.73 15.10 -9.23
N PHE A 148 16.87 15.08 -8.56
CA PHE A 148 17.57 13.88 -8.16
C PHE A 148 17.54 13.75 -6.64
N TYR A 149 17.17 12.59 -6.16
CA TYR A 149 17.15 12.27 -4.72
C TYR A 149 18.11 11.12 -4.46
N HIS A 150 18.68 11.07 -3.26
CA HIS A 150 19.56 9.99 -2.87
C HIS A 150 19.67 9.88 -1.34
N ALA A 151 20.17 8.74 -0.86
CA ALA A 151 20.55 8.57 0.54
C ALA A 151 21.76 9.43 0.88
N GLY A 152 21.75 10.02 2.05
CA GLY A 152 22.87 10.80 2.59
C GLY A 152 23.09 10.54 4.09
N SER A 153 24.18 11.02 4.63
CA SER A 153 24.53 10.82 6.04
C SER A 153 23.48 11.38 7.03
N ASN A 154 22.74 12.39 6.60
CA ASN A 154 21.74 13.09 7.41
C ASN A 154 20.29 12.81 6.98
N GLY A 155 20.04 11.75 6.22
CA GLY A 155 18.73 11.42 5.69
C GLY A 155 18.67 11.48 4.17
N ILE A 156 17.50 11.77 3.61
CA ILE A 156 17.33 11.90 2.15
C ILE A 156 17.73 13.30 1.71
N MET A 157 18.56 13.33 0.67
CA MET A 157 19.03 14.52 0.00
C MET A 157 18.30 14.71 -1.33
N ALA A 158 18.15 15.96 -1.77
CA ALA A 158 17.61 16.31 -3.08
C ALA A 158 18.54 17.30 -3.78
N CYS A 159 18.72 17.12 -5.09
CA CYS A 159 19.50 17.99 -5.97
C CYS A 159 18.64 18.43 -7.16
N PRO A 160 18.70 19.68 -7.61
CA PRO A 160 18.18 20.05 -8.91
C PRO A 160 19.07 19.44 -10.01
N MET A 161 18.51 19.12 -11.15
CA MET A 161 19.27 18.72 -12.35
C MET A 161 19.06 19.77 -13.42
N SER A 162 20.13 20.22 -14.08
CA SER A 162 20.04 21.14 -15.22
C SER A 162 19.68 20.45 -16.52
N ASP A 163 20.00 19.18 -16.62
CA ASP A 163 19.73 18.25 -17.72
C ASP A 163 19.78 16.81 -17.21
N PRO A 164 19.39 15.79 -17.99
CA PRO A 164 19.38 14.40 -17.54
C PRO A 164 20.72 13.82 -17.06
N LEU A 165 21.84 14.48 -17.29
CA LEU A 165 23.18 14.00 -16.96
C LEU A 165 23.92 14.84 -15.91
N THR A 166 23.35 15.98 -15.49
CA THR A 166 24.02 16.95 -14.64
C THR A 166 23.26 17.20 -13.34
N ILE A 167 23.83 16.77 -12.23
CA ILE A 167 23.29 16.93 -10.87
C ILE A 167 23.87 18.19 -10.23
N GLY A 168 23.02 19.03 -9.63
CA GLY A 168 23.39 20.22 -8.89
C GLY A 168 23.71 19.97 -7.41
N SER A 169 23.74 21.03 -6.62
CA SER A 169 24.06 20.95 -5.20
C SER A 169 22.94 20.27 -4.39
N GLU A 170 23.35 19.43 -3.45
CA GLU A 170 22.43 18.70 -2.58
C GLU A 170 21.86 19.55 -1.45
N LYS A 171 20.65 19.20 -1.02
CA LYS A 171 19.97 19.75 0.14
C LYS A 171 19.26 18.61 0.87
N ASN A 172 19.36 18.57 2.21
CA ASN A 172 18.56 17.62 2.99
C ASN A 172 17.07 17.98 2.90
N VAL A 173 16.23 16.99 2.60
CA VAL A 173 14.76 17.14 2.46
C VAL A 173 13.99 16.29 3.45
N VAL A 174 14.55 15.17 3.92
CA VAL A 174 13.99 14.34 4.97
C VAL A 174 15.11 13.99 5.95
N PRO A 175 14.98 14.29 7.25
CA PRO A 175 16.00 13.95 8.23
C PRO A 175 16.14 12.44 8.37
N ALA A 176 17.31 12.01 8.85
CA ALA A 176 17.57 10.62 9.13
C ALA A 176 16.54 10.05 10.13
N MET A 177 15.99 8.90 9.81
CA MET A 177 15.14 8.16 10.74
C MET A 177 16.00 7.42 11.77
N GLY A 178 15.40 7.04 12.89
CA GLY A 178 16.07 6.23 13.90
C GLY A 178 16.51 4.90 13.28
N GLY A 179 17.76 4.54 13.49
CA GLY A 179 18.38 3.39 12.87
C GLY A 179 19.63 3.79 12.10
N GLN A 180 20.26 2.82 11.39
CA GLN A 180 21.53 3.09 10.74
C GLN A 180 21.39 3.79 9.41
N TRP A 181 20.50 3.38 8.57
CA TRP A 181 20.39 3.95 7.23
C TRP A 181 19.03 4.54 6.99
N THR A 182 19.04 5.65 6.25
CA THR A 182 17.85 6.27 5.70
C THR A 182 18.11 6.36 4.21
N GLU A 183 17.43 5.52 3.43
CA GLU A 183 17.79 5.23 2.05
C GLU A 183 16.56 4.93 1.20
N GLY A 184 16.76 4.56 -0.07
CA GLY A 184 15.73 4.11 -1.00
C GLY A 184 14.61 5.12 -1.21
N PRO A 185 14.90 6.42 -1.50
CA PRO A 185 13.85 7.37 -1.80
C PRO A 185 13.11 6.99 -3.08
N GLU A 186 11.79 7.05 -3.06
CA GLU A 186 10.93 7.02 -4.23
C GLU A 186 9.97 8.19 -4.17
N VAL A 187 10.17 9.16 -5.08
CA VAL A 187 9.38 10.39 -5.11
C VAL A 187 8.45 10.40 -6.30
N PHE A 188 7.18 10.59 -6.03
CA PHE A 188 6.16 10.70 -7.06
C PHE A 188 5.17 11.83 -6.73
N LYS A 189 4.51 12.35 -7.76
CA LYS A 189 3.52 13.40 -7.63
C LYS A 189 2.11 12.84 -7.82
N ARG A 190 1.19 13.21 -6.93
CA ARG A 190 -0.24 12.99 -7.12
C ARG A 190 -0.98 14.28 -6.84
N ASN A 191 -1.74 14.73 -7.84
CA ASN A 191 -2.35 16.06 -7.83
C ASN A 191 -1.27 17.16 -7.67
N ASP A 192 -1.37 17.96 -6.62
CA ASP A 192 -0.48 19.08 -6.29
C ASP A 192 0.54 18.76 -5.17
N LYS A 193 0.67 17.47 -4.81
CA LYS A 193 1.49 17.02 -3.69
C LYS A 193 2.55 16.04 -4.11
N TYR A 194 3.70 16.09 -3.42
CA TYR A 194 4.83 15.18 -3.61
C TYR A 194 4.87 14.22 -2.43
N TYR A 195 4.86 12.95 -2.75
CA TYR A 195 4.94 11.84 -1.81
C TYR A 195 6.31 11.20 -1.97
N MET A 196 6.98 10.96 -0.86
CA MET A 196 8.27 10.30 -0.83
C MET A 196 8.18 9.07 0.07
N PHE A 197 8.32 7.88 -0.50
CA PHE A 197 8.67 6.70 0.27
C PHE A 197 10.18 6.73 0.52
N TYR A 198 10.60 6.25 1.68
CA TYR A 198 11.99 6.06 2.01
C TYR A 198 12.11 4.98 3.08
N CYS A 199 13.24 4.31 3.10
CA CYS A 199 13.44 3.13 3.92
C CYS A 199 14.48 3.38 5.00
N GLY A 200 14.50 2.53 5.98
CA GLY A 200 15.50 2.59 7.04
C GLY A 200 15.49 1.38 7.92
N ASN A 201 16.40 1.44 8.80
CA ASN A 201 17.26 0.48 9.42
C ASN A 201 18.23 -0.16 8.39
N HIS A 202 19.07 -1.09 8.82
CA HIS A 202 19.98 -1.81 7.94
C HIS A 202 19.21 -2.74 7.00
N TYR A 203 19.54 -2.79 5.70
CA TYR A 203 18.85 -3.60 4.68
C TYR A 203 18.83 -5.12 4.98
N LEU A 204 19.73 -5.61 5.84
CA LEU A 204 19.73 -6.99 6.32
C LEU A 204 18.97 -7.18 7.64
N SER A 205 18.36 -6.13 8.15
CA SER A 205 17.55 -6.19 9.37
C SER A 205 16.14 -6.65 9.06
N ARG A 206 15.58 -7.48 9.91
CA ARG A 206 14.14 -7.78 9.88
C ARG A 206 13.26 -6.56 10.17
N GLY A 207 13.83 -5.52 10.80
CA GLY A 207 13.19 -4.25 11.07
C GLY A 207 13.36 -3.22 9.96
N TYR A 208 13.92 -3.57 8.83
CA TYR A 208 13.91 -2.71 7.64
C TYR A 208 12.47 -2.42 7.23
N ARG A 209 12.16 -1.16 7.00
CA ARG A 209 10.80 -0.68 6.89
C ARG A 209 10.69 0.51 5.95
N THR A 210 9.50 0.77 5.46
CA THR A 210 9.20 1.94 4.62
C THR A 210 8.43 2.98 5.43
N ASN A 211 8.89 4.22 5.36
CA ASN A 211 8.24 5.41 5.85
C ASN A 211 7.73 6.29 4.70
N ILE A 212 6.91 7.27 5.02
CA ILE A 212 6.42 8.27 4.08
C ILE A 212 6.63 9.69 4.61
N ALA A 213 7.05 10.58 3.73
CA ALA A 213 7.01 12.02 3.91
C ALA A 213 6.23 12.69 2.77
N VAL A 214 5.54 13.78 3.06
CA VAL A 214 4.69 14.48 2.07
C VAL A 214 5.03 15.96 2.04
N SER A 215 5.16 16.52 0.84
CA SER A 215 5.32 17.96 0.60
C SER A 215 4.17 18.52 -0.23
N LYS A 216 3.66 19.69 0.17
CA LYS A 216 2.73 20.51 -0.63
C LYS A 216 3.37 21.76 -1.21
N THR A 217 4.66 21.96 -0.98
CA THR A 217 5.36 23.21 -1.32
C THR A 217 6.31 23.04 -2.49
N GLY A 218 6.70 21.82 -2.81
CA GLY A 218 7.58 21.55 -3.94
C GLY A 218 8.46 20.30 -3.77
N PRO A 219 9.17 19.92 -4.82
CA PRO A 219 9.95 18.69 -4.86
C PRO A 219 11.23 18.76 -4.00
N MET A 220 11.72 19.94 -3.68
CA MET A 220 12.97 20.12 -2.92
C MET A 220 12.76 20.73 -1.52
N SER A 221 11.52 20.78 -1.03
CA SER A 221 11.26 21.40 0.29
C SER A 221 9.93 20.97 0.86
N GLY A 222 9.78 21.18 2.17
CA GLY A 222 8.50 20.99 2.84
C GLY A 222 8.06 19.53 3.03
N PHE A 223 8.93 18.55 2.80
CA PHE A 223 8.63 17.17 3.15
C PHE A 223 8.51 17.02 4.67
N MET A 224 7.35 16.57 5.09
CA MET A 224 7.03 16.32 6.49
C MET A 224 6.81 14.83 6.71
N ASN A 225 7.55 14.26 7.64
CA ASN A 225 7.31 12.88 8.09
C ASN A 225 5.89 12.72 8.60
N GLN A 226 5.26 11.62 8.21
CA GLN A 226 3.93 11.28 8.68
C GLN A 226 4.04 10.39 9.93
N ASP A 227 4.47 10.96 11.04
CA ASP A 227 4.81 10.24 12.28
C ASP A 227 3.63 9.40 12.83
N GLU A 228 2.40 9.81 12.57
CA GLU A 228 1.19 9.06 12.97
C GLU A 228 0.95 7.81 12.12
N GLN A 229 1.50 7.76 10.90
CA GLN A 229 1.37 6.63 9.96
C GLN A 229 2.61 5.77 9.92
N ASN A 230 3.78 6.40 10.05
CA ASN A 230 5.06 5.72 9.93
C ASN A 230 5.34 4.74 11.08
N PRO A 231 5.96 3.59 10.80
CA PRO A 231 6.24 3.07 9.45
C PRO A 231 4.94 2.70 8.71
N ILE A 232 4.87 3.05 7.41
CA ILE A 232 3.69 2.79 6.58
C ILE A 232 3.67 1.35 6.07
N LEU A 233 4.85 0.74 5.92
CA LEU A 233 5.02 -0.67 5.56
C LEU A 233 6.08 -1.31 6.45
N ILE A 234 5.69 -2.34 7.16
CA ILE A 234 6.52 -3.10 8.08
C ILE A 234 6.00 -4.53 8.19
N SER A 235 6.85 -5.45 8.64
CA SER A 235 6.45 -6.82 8.98
C SER A 235 5.30 -6.83 9.98
N THR A 236 4.36 -7.77 9.83
CA THR A 236 3.28 -7.95 10.79
C THR A 236 3.61 -9.07 11.76
N ASP A 237 3.74 -8.73 13.04
CA ASP A 237 4.11 -9.65 14.11
C ASP A 237 3.11 -10.81 14.24
N GLY A 238 3.67 -12.02 14.28
CA GLY A 238 2.91 -13.25 14.54
C GLY A 238 2.06 -13.77 13.37
N VAL A 239 2.11 -13.16 12.20
CA VAL A 239 1.21 -13.52 11.09
C VAL A 239 1.94 -13.96 9.83
N ASP A 240 3.04 -13.31 9.45
CA ASP A 240 3.76 -13.59 8.21
C ASP A 240 5.26 -13.82 8.41
N ASN A 241 5.85 -14.47 7.42
CA ASN A 241 7.29 -14.61 7.29
C ASN A 241 7.87 -13.55 6.32
N LEU A 242 7.20 -12.41 6.16
CA LEU A 242 7.70 -11.29 5.38
C LEU A 242 8.41 -10.30 6.30
N TYR A 243 9.69 -10.08 6.05
CA TYR A 243 10.56 -9.24 6.87
C TYR A 243 11.36 -8.29 6.00
N GLY A 244 11.88 -7.21 6.60
CA GLY A 244 12.78 -6.30 5.90
C GLY A 244 12.13 -5.71 4.65
N LEU A 245 10.96 -5.10 4.81
CA LEU A 245 10.10 -4.66 3.73
C LEU A 245 10.42 -3.24 3.30
N GLY A 246 10.75 -3.07 2.04
CA GLY A 246 10.95 -1.72 1.52
C GLY A 246 11.77 -1.67 0.25
N HIS A 247 12.31 -0.49 -0.01
CA HIS A 247 13.10 -0.09 -1.16
C HIS A 247 12.48 -0.57 -2.47
N GLY A 248 11.69 0.27 -3.08
CA GLY A 248 10.94 -0.06 -4.27
C GLY A 248 10.40 1.17 -4.97
N SER A 249 9.49 0.96 -5.89
CA SER A 249 8.96 1.99 -6.77
C SER A 249 7.43 1.98 -6.80
N VAL A 250 6.86 3.15 -7.12
CA VAL A 250 5.41 3.33 -7.30
C VAL A 250 5.08 3.30 -8.79
N VAL A 251 4.09 2.53 -9.16
CA VAL A 251 3.60 2.44 -10.53
C VAL A 251 2.07 2.39 -10.59
N VAL A 252 1.49 2.97 -11.64
CA VAL A 252 0.06 2.85 -11.94
C VAL A 252 -0.18 1.54 -12.68
N GLY A 253 -1.17 0.79 -12.25
CA GLY A 253 -1.54 -0.50 -12.83
C GLY A 253 -2.08 -0.44 -14.25
N PRO A 254 -2.28 -1.62 -14.88
CA PRO A 254 -2.83 -1.71 -16.23
C PRO A 254 -4.21 -1.07 -16.39
N ASP A 255 -5.01 -1.05 -15.32
CA ASP A 255 -6.33 -0.38 -15.27
C ASP A 255 -6.26 1.16 -15.33
N LEU A 256 -5.07 1.74 -15.38
CA LEU A 256 -4.80 3.18 -15.44
C LEU A 256 -5.31 3.98 -14.22
N ASP A 257 -5.60 3.31 -13.11
CA ASP A 257 -6.23 3.90 -11.94
C ASP A 257 -5.62 3.44 -10.61
N THR A 258 -5.36 2.13 -10.44
CA THR A 258 -4.81 1.57 -9.21
C THR A 258 -3.31 1.82 -9.08
N TYR A 259 -2.87 2.32 -7.93
CA TYR A 259 -1.45 2.49 -7.61
C TYR A 259 -0.90 1.25 -6.90
N PHE A 260 0.33 0.88 -7.25
CA PHE A 260 1.07 -0.20 -6.60
C PHE A 260 2.41 0.30 -6.09
N PHE A 261 2.80 -0.22 -4.94
CA PHE A 261 4.17 -0.17 -4.46
C PHE A 261 4.81 -1.53 -4.71
N CYS A 262 5.83 -1.55 -5.56
CA CYS A 262 6.67 -2.71 -5.87
C CYS A 262 7.91 -2.63 -4.99
N TYR A 263 8.15 -3.63 -4.13
CA TYR A 263 9.18 -3.58 -3.11
C TYR A 263 9.80 -4.96 -2.87
N HIS A 264 10.83 -5.05 -2.05
CA HIS A 264 11.40 -6.33 -1.68
C HIS A 264 11.07 -6.76 -0.24
N ASN A 265 11.10 -8.06 0.02
CA ASN A 265 11.21 -8.65 1.35
C ASN A 265 12.55 -9.38 1.51
N LEU A 266 13.10 -9.37 2.71
CA LEU A 266 14.31 -10.08 3.08
C LEU A 266 14.01 -11.55 3.40
N VAL A 267 14.66 -12.47 2.70
CA VAL A 267 14.52 -13.92 2.92
C VAL A 267 15.64 -14.44 3.80
N SER A 268 16.87 -14.01 3.53
CA SER A 268 18.04 -14.40 4.32
C SER A 268 18.96 -13.21 4.58
N SER A 269 19.56 -13.18 5.76
CA SER A 269 20.42 -12.09 6.25
C SER A 269 21.90 -12.47 6.40
N GLY A 270 22.31 -13.63 5.90
CA GLY A 270 23.71 -14.08 5.92
C GLY A 270 24.57 -13.55 4.77
N SER A 271 25.80 -14.07 4.64
CA SER A 271 26.64 -13.83 3.45
C SER A 271 25.91 -14.32 2.20
N GLY A 272 25.46 -13.43 1.34
CA GLY A 272 24.52 -13.71 0.25
C GLY A 272 23.08 -13.46 0.67
N SER A 273 22.80 -12.23 1.11
CA SER A 273 21.42 -11.76 1.36
C SER A 273 20.56 -12.03 0.14
N TYR A 274 19.40 -12.62 0.36
CA TYR A 274 18.46 -12.93 -0.70
C TYR A 274 17.14 -12.20 -0.44
N ARG A 275 16.66 -11.50 -1.46
CA ARG A 275 15.43 -10.73 -1.40
C ARG A 275 14.45 -11.18 -2.49
N GLN A 276 13.16 -11.10 -2.20
CA GLN A 276 12.11 -11.47 -3.14
C GLN A 276 11.22 -10.27 -3.44
N PHE A 277 10.64 -10.27 -4.63
CA PHE A 277 9.71 -9.24 -5.06
C PHE A 277 8.36 -9.37 -4.35
N CYS A 278 7.85 -8.24 -3.90
CA CYS A 278 6.50 -8.06 -3.39
C CYS A 278 5.84 -6.87 -4.08
N MET A 279 4.52 -6.90 -4.13
CA MET A 279 3.71 -5.81 -4.68
C MET A 279 2.42 -5.70 -3.87
N ASP A 280 2.09 -4.48 -3.44
CA ASP A 280 0.83 -4.20 -2.76
C ASP A 280 0.20 -2.91 -3.25
N ARG A 281 -1.12 -2.80 -3.05
CA ARG A 281 -1.90 -1.64 -3.46
C ARG A 281 -1.72 -0.48 -2.51
N ILE A 282 -1.66 0.72 -3.08
CA ILE A 282 -1.72 1.98 -2.35
C ILE A 282 -3.14 2.51 -2.47
N GLY A 283 -3.76 2.82 -1.34
CA GLY A 283 -5.05 3.51 -1.28
C GLY A 283 -4.89 4.98 -0.89
N TRP A 284 -5.94 5.73 -1.04
CA TRP A 284 -5.96 7.15 -0.71
C TRP A 284 -7.24 7.51 0.03
N ASN A 285 -7.10 8.09 1.19
CA ASN A 285 -8.20 8.73 1.91
C ASN A 285 -8.06 10.26 1.77
N GLY A 286 -8.65 10.82 0.73
CA GLY A 286 -8.36 12.19 0.33
C GLY A 286 -6.91 12.34 -0.13
N ASP A 287 -6.12 13.14 0.59
CA ASP A 287 -4.68 13.28 0.35
C ASP A 287 -3.84 12.31 1.21
N LYS A 288 -4.45 11.64 2.18
CA LYS A 288 -3.75 10.69 3.05
C LYS A 288 -3.54 9.37 2.34
N LEU A 289 -2.27 9.04 2.10
CA LEU A 289 -1.87 7.75 1.52
C LEU A 289 -2.08 6.63 2.55
N MET A 290 -2.65 5.51 2.09
CA MET A 290 -2.84 4.28 2.87
C MET A 290 -2.11 3.14 2.17
N MET A 291 -1.24 2.43 2.89
CA MET A 291 -0.58 1.22 2.40
C MET A 291 -1.32 0.00 2.93
N TYR A 292 -1.84 -0.82 2.04
CA TYR A 292 -2.55 -2.05 2.39
C TYR A 292 -1.68 -3.30 2.13
N GLY A 293 -0.57 -3.34 2.85
CA GLY A 293 0.41 -4.41 2.81
C GLY A 293 1.10 -4.63 4.18
N PRO A 294 1.97 -5.65 4.28
CA PRO A 294 2.18 -6.69 3.26
C PRO A 294 0.99 -7.66 3.18
N THR A 295 0.65 -8.10 1.98
CA THR A 295 -0.40 -9.11 1.76
C THR A 295 0.21 -10.45 1.35
N THR A 296 -0.45 -11.55 1.72
CA THR A 296 0.03 -12.93 1.45
C THR A 296 -1.02 -13.83 0.81
N TRP A 297 -2.22 -13.31 0.51
CA TRP A 297 -3.24 -14.06 -0.21
C TRP A 297 -3.22 -13.75 -1.72
N ARG A 298 -3.84 -14.61 -2.52
CA ARG A 298 -3.98 -14.37 -3.95
C ARG A 298 -4.95 -13.22 -4.19
N GLN A 299 -4.52 -12.25 -4.98
CA GLN A 299 -5.30 -11.07 -5.39
C GLN A 299 -5.44 -11.06 -6.90
N ASP A 300 -6.58 -10.56 -7.38
CA ASP A 300 -6.82 -10.42 -8.81
C ASP A 300 -5.97 -9.27 -9.38
N ALA A 301 -5.36 -9.50 -10.55
CA ALA A 301 -4.65 -8.46 -11.27
C ALA A 301 -5.64 -7.37 -11.73
N PRO A 302 -5.24 -6.08 -11.66
CA PRO A 302 -6.03 -5.04 -12.29
C PRO A 302 -5.98 -5.22 -13.81
N VAL A 303 -7.12 -5.07 -14.45
CA VAL A 303 -7.27 -5.29 -15.89
C VAL A 303 -7.70 -3.99 -16.55
N VAL A 304 -6.99 -3.60 -17.61
CA VAL A 304 -7.41 -2.51 -18.48
C VAL A 304 -8.69 -2.93 -19.21
N ALA A 305 -9.63 -1.99 -19.39
CA ALA A 305 -10.88 -2.33 -20.09
C ALA A 305 -10.62 -2.66 -21.55
N GLU A 306 -9.82 -1.83 -22.23
CA GLU A 306 -9.44 -2.04 -23.63
C GLU A 306 -8.03 -1.50 -23.88
N ASN A 307 -7.27 -2.22 -24.72
CA ASN A 307 -5.96 -1.78 -25.19
C ASN A 307 -5.61 -2.33 -26.56
N ASP A 308 -4.60 -1.74 -27.18
CA ASP A 308 -4.01 -2.24 -28.40
C ASP A 308 -2.49 -1.94 -28.43
N TYR A 309 -1.69 -2.97 -28.64
CA TYR A 309 -0.22 -2.90 -28.77
C TYR A 309 0.25 -2.92 -30.23
N PHE A 310 -0.68 -3.12 -31.19
CA PHE A 310 -0.39 -3.24 -32.63
C PHE A 310 0.61 -4.35 -33.00
N ASP A 311 0.71 -5.39 -32.19
CA ASP A 311 1.64 -6.52 -32.35
C ASP A 311 1.21 -7.57 -33.40
N ARG A 312 0.60 -7.11 -34.49
CA ARG A 312 0.07 -7.88 -35.60
C ARG A 312 0.43 -7.26 -36.95
N THR A 313 -0.03 -7.84 -38.05
CA THR A 313 0.29 -7.36 -39.41
C THR A 313 -0.81 -6.49 -40.03
N GLU A 314 -2.05 -6.58 -39.54
CA GLU A 314 -3.20 -5.88 -40.09
C GLU A 314 -3.98 -5.18 -38.98
N LEU A 315 -4.64 -4.07 -39.30
CA LEU A 315 -5.32 -3.23 -38.31
C LEU A 315 -6.47 -3.95 -37.60
N GLY A 316 -7.16 -4.83 -38.28
CA GLY A 316 -8.25 -5.62 -37.71
C GLY A 316 -9.60 -4.89 -37.67
N ALA A 317 -10.68 -5.68 -37.50
CA ALA A 317 -12.07 -5.19 -37.59
C ALA A 317 -12.53 -4.32 -36.42
N GLN A 318 -11.76 -4.31 -35.32
CA GLN A 318 -12.00 -3.44 -34.17
C GLN A 318 -11.67 -1.98 -34.43
N TRP A 319 -10.99 -1.68 -35.54
CA TRP A 319 -10.66 -0.31 -35.95
C TRP A 319 -11.50 0.16 -37.12
N VAL A 320 -11.77 1.44 -37.16
CA VAL A 320 -12.36 2.17 -38.28
C VAL A 320 -11.45 3.33 -38.63
N THR A 321 -11.09 3.46 -39.90
CA THR A 321 -10.30 4.57 -40.40
C THR A 321 -11.14 5.48 -41.28
N THR A 322 -10.88 6.77 -41.22
CA THR A 322 -11.51 7.79 -42.04
C THR A 322 -10.42 8.69 -42.62
N ALA A 323 -10.34 8.76 -43.94
CA ALA A 323 -9.28 9.42 -44.69
C ALA A 323 -7.87 8.90 -44.37
N GLY A 324 -6.88 9.30 -45.15
CA GLY A 324 -5.47 8.90 -44.97
C GLY A 324 -5.19 7.43 -45.30
N GLN A 325 -3.96 7.05 -45.12
CA GLN A 325 -3.48 5.67 -45.29
C GLN A 325 -2.98 5.13 -43.97
N TRP A 326 -3.70 4.18 -43.41
CA TRP A 326 -3.45 3.59 -42.11
C TRP A 326 -3.03 2.12 -42.24
N GLY A 327 -1.96 1.74 -41.61
CA GLY A 327 -1.44 0.36 -41.61
C GLY A 327 -0.56 0.07 -40.43
N ILE A 328 -0.40 -1.23 -40.12
CA ILE A 328 0.52 -1.68 -39.09
C ILE A 328 1.92 -1.81 -39.72
N GLU A 329 2.90 -1.21 -39.06
CA GLU A 329 4.32 -1.34 -39.44
C GLU A 329 5.10 -2.08 -38.34
N ASN A 330 6.03 -2.91 -38.80
CA ASN A 330 6.96 -3.70 -37.98
C ASN A 330 6.28 -4.60 -36.92
N ARG A 331 4.95 -4.81 -36.98
CA ARG A 331 4.18 -5.50 -35.90
C ARG A 331 4.38 -4.84 -34.53
N ASP A 332 4.46 -3.51 -34.48
CA ASP A 332 4.80 -2.74 -33.30
C ASP A 332 4.02 -1.44 -33.17
N TYR A 333 3.54 -0.87 -34.27
CA TYR A 333 2.82 0.40 -34.25
C TYR A 333 1.90 0.57 -35.45
N LEU A 334 0.87 1.39 -35.25
CA LEU A 334 0.01 1.88 -36.30
C LEU A 334 0.68 3.11 -36.98
N ALA A 335 0.73 3.16 -38.28
CA ALA A 335 1.26 4.28 -39.05
C ALA A 335 0.15 4.95 -39.87
N GLN A 336 0.14 6.28 -39.92
CA GLN A 336 -0.57 7.07 -40.90
C GLN A 336 0.46 7.71 -41.82
N THR A 337 0.44 7.34 -43.13
CA THR A 337 1.50 7.64 -44.10
C THR A 337 1.11 8.66 -45.17
N ASP A 338 -0.12 9.19 -45.13
CA ASP A 338 -0.64 10.19 -46.06
C ASP A 338 -0.84 11.54 -45.36
N ALA A 339 -0.07 12.55 -45.69
CA ALA A 339 -0.11 13.88 -45.11
C ALA A 339 -1.27 14.75 -45.64
N THR A 340 -2.38 14.14 -45.98
CA THR A 340 -3.60 14.86 -46.42
C THR A 340 -4.34 15.51 -45.28
N ALA A 341 -5.57 15.90 -45.53
CA ALA A 341 -6.48 16.50 -44.58
C ALA A 341 -6.63 15.69 -43.27
N GLN A 342 -7.47 16.12 -42.40
CA GLN A 342 -7.73 15.46 -41.12
C GLN A 342 -8.09 13.98 -41.29
N SER A 343 -7.36 13.11 -40.64
CA SER A 343 -7.48 11.65 -40.71
C SER A 343 -7.64 11.05 -39.33
N TYR A 344 -8.47 10.00 -39.21
CA TYR A 344 -8.72 9.30 -37.95
C TYR A 344 -8.58 7.79 -38.09
N ALA A 345 -8.08 7.15 -37.07
CA ALA A 345 -8.26 5.72 -36.81
C ALA A 345 -8.85 5.58 -35.42
N VAL A 346 -10.07 5.07 -35.31
CA VAL A 346 -10.77 4.91 -34.05
C VAL A 346 -11.02 3.43 -33.73
N MET A 347 -10.79 3.06 -32.48
CA MET A 347 -11.08 1.75 -31.94
C MET A 347 -12.55 1.71 -31.50
N LYS A 348 -13.28 0.67 -31.90
CA LYS A 348 -14.71 0.50 -31.62
C LYS A 348 -14.93 0.09 -30.16
N SER A 349 -14.38 0.83 -29.25
CA SER A 349 -14.56 0.68 -27.83
C SER A 349 -14.83 2.03 -27.20
N SER A 350 -15.94 2.13 -26.49
CA SER A 350 -16.42 3.39 -25.94
C SER A 350 -15.87 3.64 -24.54
N VAL A 351 -15.39 4.87 -24.30
CA VAL A 351 -15.10 5.34 -22.94
C VAL A 351 -16.37 5.52 -22.12
N ALA A 352 -16.26 5.39 -20.82
CA ALA A 352 -17.27 5.79 -19.85
C ALA A 352 -17.31 7.33 -19.70
N SER A 353 -18.28 7.85 -18.94
CA SER A 353 -18.38 9.29 -18.63
C SER A 353 -17.17 9.80 -17.82
N ASN A 354 -16.64 8.96 -16.94
CA ASN A 354 -15.36 9.15 -16.23
C ASN A 354 -14.38 8.08 -16.68
N PHE A 355 -13.23 8.48 -17.18
CA PHE A 355 -12.27 7.56 -17.77
C PHE A 355 -10.83 8.05 -17.61
N THR A 356 -9.89 7.15 -17.76
CA THR A 356 -8.49 7.43 -18.10
C THR A 356 -8.18 6.78 -19.43
N ALA A 357 -7.54 7.51 -20.34
CA ALA A 357 -7.06 6.99 -21.62
C ALA A 357 -5.59 7.38 -21.83
N GLU A 358 -4.82 6.46 -22.39
CA GLU A 358 -3.38 6.60 -22.64
C GLU A 358 -3.07 6.29 -24.08
N TYR A 359 -2.27 7.15 -24.72
CA TYR A 359 -1.92 7.07 -26.12
C TYR A 359 -0.41 7.25 -26.28
N THR A 360 0.21 6.50 -27.17
CA THR A 360 1.63 6.69 -27.50
C THR A 360 1.74 7.16 -28.94
N VAL A 361 2.44 8.26 -29.16
CA VAL A 361 2.49 8.98 -30.44
C VAL A 361 3.90 9.44 -30.80
N ARG A 362 4.25 9.48 -32.09
CA ARG A 362 5.42 10.22 -32.60
C ARG A 362 5.20 10.75 -34.00
N LEU A 363 5.78 11.89 -34.28
CA LEU A 363 5.74 12.52 -35.62
C LEU A 363 6.71 11.86 -36.58
N THR A 364 6.26 11.54 -37.79
CA THR A 364 7.15 11.14 -38.90
C THR A 364 7.25 12.19 -39.97
N GLY A 365 6.17 12.97 -40.21
CA GLY A 365 6.13 14.07 -41.15
C GLY A 365 6.82 15.35 -40.67
N THR A 366 6.52 16.46 -41.33
CA THR A 366 6.94 17.81 -40.97
C THR A 366 5.73 18.72 -40.82
N GLY A 367 5.66 19.47 -39.73
CA GLY A 367 4.51 20.35 -39.46
C GLY A 367 3.20 19.59 -39.16
N GLY A 368 2.07 20.27 -39.29
CA GLY A 368 0.76 19.72 -38.97
C GLY A 368 0.56 19.40 -37.50
N SER A 369 -0.46 18.62 -37.18
CA SER A 369 -0.74 18.18 -35.82
C SER A 369 -1.08 16.69 -35.78
N TYR A 370 -0.78 16.03 -34.66
CA TYR A 370 -1.01 14.60 -34.46
C TYR A 370 -1.35 14.34 -32.98
N GLY A 371 -2.10 13.28 -32.71
CA GLY A 371 -2.46 12.98 -31.33
C GLY A 371 -3.64 12.06 -31.18
N ALA A 372 -4.40 12.30 -30.13
CA ALA A 372 -5.53 11.48 -29.69
C ALA A 372 -6.87 12.02 -30.21
N VAL A 373 -7.78 11.10 -30.52
CA VAL A 373 -9.21 11.36 -30.61
C VAL A 373 -9.92 10.61 -29.49
N TYR A 374 -10.93 11.23 -28.90
CA TYR A 374 -11.75 10.64 -27.84
C TYR A 374 -13.20 11.09 -27.96
N ALA A 375 -14.10 10.40 -27.30
CA ALA A 375 -15.53 10.63 -27.37
C ALA A 375 -16.04 10.74 -28.84
N TYR A 376 -15.49 9.88 -29.72
CA TYR A 376 -15.85 9.88 -31.13
C TYR A 376 -17.17 9.14 -31.35
N SER A 377 -18.16 9.81 -31.88
CA SER A 377 -19.44 9.21 -32.32
C SER A 377 -19.48 9.04 -33.85
N ASP A 378 -19.05 10.08 -34.57
CA ASP A 378 -18.97 10.11 -36.03
C ASP A 378 -18.00 11.23 -36.48
N SER A 379 -17.80 11.39 -37.79
CA SER A 379 -16.89 12.40 -38.39
C SER A 379 -17.29 13.85 -38.15
N ARG A 380 -18.47 14.12 -37.57
CA ARG A 380 -18.95 15.44 -37.21
C ARG A 380 -19.06 15.67 -35.69
N ASN A 381 -18.89 14.63 -34.89
CA ASN A 381 -19.05 14.66 -33.42
C ASN A 381 -17.94 13.88 -32.74
N TYR A 382 -16.93 14.58 -32.26
CA TYR A 382 -15.74 13.99 -31.60
C TYR A 382 -14.95 15.05 -30.83
N SER A 383 -13.98 14.62 -30.01
CA SER A 383 -13.00 15.49 -29.36
C SER A 383 -11.57 15.04 -29.70
N THR A 384 -10.65 15.98 -29.67
CA THR A 384 -9.22 15.72 -29.94
C THR A 384 -8.31 16.33 -28.89
N ALA A 385 -7.16 15.70 -28.70
CA ALA A 385 -6.00 16.23 -28.00
C ALA A 385 -4.80 16.11 -28.93
N MET A 386 -4.46 17.20 -29.61
CA MET A 386 -3.50 17.23 -30.73
C MET A 386 -2.22 17.97 -30.35
N ILE A 387 -1.09 17.33 -30.54
CA ILE A 387 0.23 17.99 -30.43
C ILE A 387 0.49 18.81 -31.69
N ASN A 388 0.75 20.08 -31.49
CA ASN A 388 1.29 20.98 -32.51
C ASN A 388 2.81 21.07 -32.33
N PRO A 389 3.61 20.38 -33.15
CA PRO A 389 5.04 20.30 -32.94
C PRO A 389 5.77 21.62 -33.17
N SER A 390 5.24 22.49 -34.03
CA SER A 390 5.85 23.80 -34.34
C SER A 390 5.66 24.81 -33.22
N ALA A 391 4.53 24.73 -32.51
CA ALA A 391 4.23 25.59 -31.36
C ALA A 391 4.66 24.96 -30.03
N GLN A 392 4.99 23.67 -30.01
CA GLN A 392 5.23 22.86 -28.82
C GLN A 392 4.04 22.94 -27.82
N THR A 393 2.83 22.78 -28.36
CA THR A 393 1.58 22.80 -27.57
C THR A 393 0.77 21.54 -27.76
N ILE A 394 -0.09 21.26 -26.80
CA ILE A 394 -1.20 20.31 -26.93
C ILE A 394 -2.52 21.09 -26.94
N GLU A 395 -3.31 20.87 -27.98
CA GLU A 395 -4.58 21.56 -28.22
C GLU A 395 -5.75 20.59 -28.00
N LEU A 396 -6.67 20.97 -27.12
CA LEU A 396 -7.91 20.23 -26.91
C LEU A 396 -9.04 20.94 -27.63
N ALA A 397 -9.74 20.21 -28.49
CA ALA A 397 -10.84 20.75 -29.29
C ALA A 397 -12.02 19.77 -29.33
N ARG A 398 -13.22 20.32 -29.48
CA ARG A 398 -14.47 19.58 -29.68
C ARG A 398 -15.11 19.97 -31.00
N THR A 399 -15.47 18.97 -31.77
CA THR A 399 -16.30 19.10 -32.95
C THR A 399 -17.70 18.63 -32.63
N THR A 400 -18.68 19.49 -32.87
CA THR A 400 -20.14 19.22 -32.72
C THR A 400 -20.86 19.61 -33.98
N ASN A 401 -21.58 18.68 -34.61
CA ASN A 401 -22.27 18.90 -35.88
C ASN A 401 -21.33 19.42 -36.98
N GLY A 402 -20.05 19.09 -36.93
CA GLY A 402 -19.03 19.51 -37.89
C GLY A 402 -18.41 20.91 -37.62
N VAL A 403 -18.77 21.56 -36.50
CA VAL A 403 -18.17 22.81 -36.06
C VAL A 403 -17.17 22.52 -34.92
N THR A 404 -15.92 22.90 -35.15
CA THR A 404 -14.84 22.69 -34.17
C THR A 404 -14.68 23.92 -33.27
N THR A 405 -14.64 23.68 -31.96
CA THR A 405 -14.36 24.68 -30.92
C THR A 405 -13.14 24.31 -30.16
N LEU A 406 -12.16 25.21 -30.04
CA LEU A 406 -10.99 25.05 -29.19
C LEU A 406 -11.42 25.18 -27.72
N MET A 407 -11.12 24.16 -26.90
CA MET A 407 -11.38 24.14 -25.46
C MET A 407 -10.20 24.61 -24.65
N GLY A 408 -8.99 24.33 -25.09
CA GLY A 408 -7.73 24.72 -24.44
C GLY A 408 -6.52 24.48 -25.29
N CYS A 409 -5.47 25.27 -25.08
CA CYS A 409 -4.17 25.16 -25.71
C CYS A 409 -3.10 25.35 -24.64
N TYR A 410 -2.25 24.36 -24.44
CA TYR A 410 -1.28 24.32 -23.36
C TYR A 410 0.11 24.04 -23.90
N ALA A 411 1.12 24.70 -23.35
CA ALA A 411 2.52 24.42 -23.65
C ALA A 411 2.88 22.98 -23.20
N ILE A 412 3.66 22.29 -23.99
CA ILE A 412 4.36 21.07 -23.57
C ILE A 412 5.66 21.52 -22.89
N ASN A 413 5.75 21.23 -21.60
CA ASN A 413 6.86 21.70 -20.78
C ASN A 413 8.15 20.91 -21.03
N GLY A 414 9.28 21.56 -20.75
CA GLY A 414 10.61 20.98 -20.94
C GLY A 414 11.06 20.91 -22.41
N VAL A 415 12.08 20.12 -22.67
CA VAL A 415 12.59 19.87 -24.05
C VAL A 415 11.71 18.82 -24.71
N PHE A 416 11.20 19.10 -25.91
CA PHE A 416 10.28 18.22 -26.60
C PHE A 416 10.78 17.97 -28.03
N ASP A 417 11.10 16.73 -28.36
CA ASP A 417 11.43 16.28 -29.72
C ASP A 417 10.29 15.44 -30.29
N ALA A 418 9.43 16.02 -31.10
CA ALA A 418 8.26 15.38 -31.71
C ALA A 418 8.59 14.09 -32.50
N LYS A 419 9.87 13.88 -32.90
CA LYS A 419 10.32 12.68 -33.62
C LYS A 419 10.54 11.46 -32.71
N CYS A 420 10.52 11.66 -31.41
CA CYS A 420 10.57 10.61 -30.39
C CYS A 420 9.16 10.13 -30.02
N TRP A 421 9.10 8.98 -29.34
CA TRP A 421 7.84 8.52 -28.75
C TRP A 421 7.46 9.39 -27.56
N HIS A 422 6.20 9.80 -27.51
CA HIS A 422 5.58 10.52 -26.40
C HIS A 422 4.30 9.85 -25.98
N SER A 423 3.94 9.98 -24.70
CA SER A 423 2.64 9.57 -24.20
C SER A 423 1.71 10.77 -24.10
N ILE A 424 0.45 10.59 -24.47
CA ILE A 424 -0.66 11.49 -24.12
C ILE A 424 -1.53 10.72 -23.14
N ARG A 425 -1.85 11.32 -21.99
CA ARG A 425 -2.81 10.75 -21.04
C ARG A 425 -3.93 11.75 -20.79
N LEU A 426 -5.17 11.25 -20.90
CA LEU A 426 -6.39 12.00 -20.64
C LEU A 426 -7.07 11.44 -19.38
N GLU A 427 -7.35 12.29 -18.41
CA GLU A 427 -8.10 11.92 -17.20
C GLU A 427 -9.38 12.74 -17.11
N LYS A 428 -10.51 12.10 -17.40
CA LYS A 428 -11.84 12.71 -17.31
C LYS A 428 -12.49 12.33 -15.99
N ARG A 429 -12.84 13.35 -15.20
CA ARG A 429 -13.52 13.21 -13.91
C ARG A 429 -14.66 14.21 -13.87
N ASP A 430 -15.90 13.76 -13.90
CA ASP A 430 -17.11 14.58 -14.02
C ASP A 430 -17.02 15.55 -15.21
N THR A 431 -16.90 16.85 -14.96
CA THR A 431 -16.73 17.87 -16.01
C THR A 431 -15.28 18.25 -16.26
N SER A 432 -14.34 17.79 -15.44
CA SER A 432 -12.92 18.13 -15.56
C SER A 432 -12.19 17.12 -16.44
N LEU A 433 -11.42 17.60 -17.39
CA LEU A 433 -10.51 16.81 -18.22
C LEU A 433 -9.09 17.35 -18.08
N LYS A 434 -8.20 16.55 -17.52
CA LYS A 434 -6.77 16.82 -17.47
C LYS A 434 -6.06 16.19 -18.66
N VAL A 435 -5.08 16.89 -19.21
CA VAL A 435 -4.21 16.39 -20.26
C VAL A 435 -2.76 16.41 -19.81
N PHE A 436 -2.08 15.28 -20.01
CA PHE A 436 -0.69 15.08 -19.70
C PHE A 436 0.09 14.69 -20.96
N VAL A 437 1.31 15.18 -21.08
CA VAL A 437 2.30 14.70 -22.06
C VAL A 437 3.52 14.19 -21.28
N ASP A 438 3.94 12.94 -21.53
CA ASP A 438 5.02 12.27 -20.82
C ASP A 438 4.89 12.32 -19.28
N ASN A 439 3.66 12.11 -18.79
CA ASN A 439 3.25 12.20 -17.39
C ASN A 439 3.31 13.61 -16.78
N MET A 440 3.71 14.64 -17.49
CA MET A 440 3.65 16.04 -17.06
C MET A 440 2.26 16.61 -17.33
N LEU A 441 1.62 17.20 -16.33
CA LEU A 441 0.32 17.87 -16.49
C LEU A 441 0.49 19.15 -17.32
N CYS A 442 -0.06 19.16 -18.53
CA CYS A 442 -0.06 20.34 -19.38
C CYS A 442 -1.21 21.30 -19.03
N GLY A 443 -2.41 20.77 -18.80
CA GLY A 443 -3.54 21.62 -18.47
C GLY A 443 -4.83 20.88 -18.14
N THR A 444 -5.86 21.67 -17.83
CA THR A 444 -7.19 21.17 -17.47
C THR A 444 -8.25 21.99 -18.17
N VAL A 445 -9.23 21.32 -18.79
CA VAL A 445 -10.40 21.96 -19.39
C VAL A 445 -11.68 21.42 -18.78
N THR A 446 -12.77 22.19 -18.96
CA THR A 446 -14.13 21.71 -18.67
C THR A 446 -14.69 21.03 -19.91
N ASP A 447 -15.03 19.74 -19.79
CA ASP A 447 -15.62 18.95 -20.86
C ASP A 447 -16.80 18.10 -20.35
N ALA A 448 -17.93 18.76 -20.12
CA ALA A 448 -19.17 18.11 -19.68
C ALA A 448 -19.80 17.20 -20.75
N ALA A 449 -19.48 17.44 -22.03
CA ALA A 449 -20.13 16.74 -23.16
C ALA A 449 -19.45 15.40 -23.50
N ALA A 450 -18.21 15.12 -23.03
CA ALA A 450 -17.54 13.86 -23.25
C ALA A 450 -18.07 12.78 -22.29
N THR A 451 -19.24 12.24 -22.56
CA THR A 451 -19.90 11.23 -21.71
C THR A 451 -19.73 9.80 -22.21
N SER A 452 -19.41 9.62 -23.50
CA SER A 452 -19.17 8.34 -24.15
C SER A 452 -18.53 8.56 -25.53
N GLY A 453 -18.21 7.48 -26.24
CA GLY A 453 -17.67 7.50 -27.58
C GLY A 453 -16.34 6.78 -27.73
N TYR A 454 -15.94 6.52 -28.97
CA TYR A 454 -14.73 5.76 -29.27
C TYR A 454 -13.46 6.57 -28.98
N VAL A 455 -12.35 5.87 -28.81
CA VAL A 455 -11.01 6.44 -28.71
C VAL A 455 -10.17 6.05 -29.91
N GLY A 456 -9.10 6.80 -30.18
CA GLY A 456 -8.21 6.50 -31.30
C GLY A 456 -7.19 7.59 -31.53
N TYR A 457 -6.71 7.66 -32.76
CA TYR A 457 -5.67 8.55 -33.18
C TYR A 457 -6.13 9.48 -34.30
N ALA A 458 -5.49 10.63 -34.38
CA ALA A 458 -5.75 11.61 -35.42
C ALA A 458 -4.45 12.23 -35.94
N THR A 459 -4.46 12.60 -37.23
CA THR A 459 -3.49 13.48 -37.87
C THR A 459 -4.16 14.59 -38.63
N LEU A 460 -3.51 15.74 -38.71
CA LEU A 460 -3.95 16.90 -39.49
C LEU A 460 -2.77 17.46 -40.27
N GLY A 461 -2.74 17.21 -41.58
CA GLY A 461 -1.70 17.74 -42.48
C GLY A 461 -0.30 17.18 -42.19
N THR A 462 -0.18 15.96 -41.65
CA THR A 462 1.09 15.32 -41.32
C THR A 462 0.99 13.81 -41.31
N THR A 463 2.14 13.12 -41.24
CA THR A 463 2.25 11.69 -41.01
C THR A 463 2.75 11.43 -39.59
N ALA A 464 2.30 10.32 -38.97
CA ALA A 464 2.67 9.97 -37.60
C ALA A 464 2.61 8.47 -37.39
N GLN A 465 3.21 8.02 -36.27
CA GLN A 465 3.17 6.65 -35.79
C GLN A 465 2.60 6.61 -34.36
N PHE A 466 1.93 5.49 -34.03
CA PHE A 466 1.13 5.32 -32.84
C PHE A 466 1.40 3.95 -32.24
N GLY A 467 1.97 3.90 -31.05
CA GLY A 467 2.59 2.68 -30.53
C GLY A 467 1.81 1.91 -29.48
N TYR A 468 0.86 2.51 -28.80
CA TYR A 468 0.03 1.91 -27.78
C TYR A 468 -1.17 2.79 -27.49
N ILE A 469 -2.31 2.18 -27.28
CA ILE A 469 -3.52 2.85 -26.81
C ILE A 469 -4.18 1.99 -25.74
N ALA A 470 -4.71 2.64 -24.71
CA ALA A 470 -5.55 1.99 -23.70
C ALA A 470 -6.56 2.96 -23.11
N HIS A 471 -7.67 2.44 -22.63
CA HIS A 471 -8.59 3.19 -21.79
C HIS A 471 -9.25 2.31 -20.76
N SER A 472 -9.63 2.91 -19.65
CA SER A 472 -10.42 2.29 -18.59
C SER A 472 -11.42 3.27 -18.02
N PRO A 473 -12.59 2.80 -17.54
CA PRO A 473 -13.44 3.60 -16.69
C PRO A 473 -12.66 4.05 -15.46
N TYR A 474 -12.89 5.26 -15.00
CA TYR A 474 -12.42 5.66 -13.69
C TYR A 474 -13.38 5.14 -12.62
N VAL A 475 -12.87 4.36 -11.70
CA VAL A 475 -13.64 3.77 -10.60
C VAL A 475 -13.11 4.17 -9.23
N ASP A 476 -12.12 5.06 -9.21
CA ASP A 476 -11.35 5.45 -8.01
C ASP A 476 -10.68 4.25 -7.35
N GLY A 477 -9.79 3.58 -8.07
CA GLY A 477 -8.99 2.46 -7.56
C GLY A 477 -8.17 2.82 -6.33
N SER A 478 -7.97 4.12 -6.06
CA SER A 478 -7.34 4.61 -4.85
C SER A 478 -8.17 4.38 -3.59
N ALA A 479 -9.49 4.28 -3.70
CA ALA A 479 -10.39 3.96 -2.59
C ALA A 479 -10.43 2.45 -2.27
N LEU A 480 -9.90 1.61 -3.16
CA LEU A 480 -9.83 0.15 -3.01
C LEU A 480 -11.21 -0.54 -2.82
N THR A 481 -12.26 0.05 -3.35
CA THR A 481 -13.64 -0.44 -3.20
C THR A 481 -13.86 -1.83 -3.79
N ALA A 482 -13.06 -2.20 -4.80
CA ALA A 482 -13.13 -3.50 -5.47
C ALA A 482 -12.23 -4.58 -4.84
N THR A 483 -11.49 -4.27 -3.77
CA THR A 483 -10.51 -5.18 -3.18
C THR A 483 -10.77 -5.42 -1.70
N TYR A 484 -10.21 -6.51 -1.18
CA TYR A 484 -10.28 -6.83 0.24
C TYR A 484 -9.17 -6.12 1.01
N LEU A 485 -9.54 -5.39 2.05
CA LEU A 485 -8.61 -4.72 2.96
C LEU A 485 -7.98 -5.74 3.91
N PRO A 486 -6.66 -5.71 4.14
CA PRO A 486 -5.99 -6.67 5.00
C PRO A 486 -6.34 -6.47 6.48
N VAL A 487 -6.53 -7.57 7.20
CA VAL A 487 -6.65 -7.58 8.66
C VAL A 487 -5.67 -8.62 9.22
N PRO A 488 -4.76 -8.25 10.12
CA PRO A 488 -4.62 -6.97 10.82
C PRO A 488 -4.02 -5.86 9.96
N SER A 489 -4.58 -4.67 10.03
CA SER A 489 -4.00 -3.41 9.54
C SER A 489 -4.83 -2.21 10.02
N ARG A 490 -4.41 -1.01 9.62
CA ARG A 490 -5.19 0.21 9.81
C ARG A 490 -5.99 0.51 8.53
N LEU A 491 -7.31 0.59 8.65
CA LEU A 491 -8.25 0.82 7.56
C LEU A 491 -8.78 2.25 7.60
N ALA A 492 -8.85 2.91 6.47
CA ALA A 492 -9.58 4.18 6.37
C ALA A 492 -11.09 3.92 6.38
N ALA A 493 -11.84 4.65 7.19
CA ALA A 493 -13.29 4.52 7.22
C ALA A 493 -13.95 4.87 5.87
N SER A 494 -13.35 5.79 5.11
CA SER A 494 -13.79 6.17 3.76
C SER A 494 -13.68 5.06 2.71
N HIS A 495 -12.97 3.97 2.99
CA HIS A 495 -12.83 2.82 2.09
C HIS A 495 -13.93 1.77 2.28
N ALA A 496 -15.07 2.18 2.83
CA ALA A 496 -16.27 1.35 2.84
C ALA A 496 -16.73 1.06 1.39
N VAL A 497 -17.02 -0.22 1.09
CA VAL A 497 -17.53 -0.64 -0.23
C VAL A 497 -19.01 -0.33 -0.40
N ASP A 498 -19.72 -0.11 0.71
CA ASP A 498 -21.12 0.26 0.75
C ASP A 498 -21.37 1.11 2.00
N THR A 499 -21.96 2.30 1.82
CA THR A 499 -22.33 3.20 2.90
C THR A 499 -23.43 4.16 2.44
N ASP A 500 -24.32 4.49 3.36
CA ASP A 500 -25.35 5.54 3.21
C ASP A 500 -24.94 6.83 3.96
N ALA A 501 -23.73 6.88 4.50
CA ALA A 501 -23.16 8.04 5.19
C ALA A 501 -22.54 9.03 4.21
N SER A 502 -22.51 10.29 4.59
CA SER A 502 -21.73 11.34 3.93
C SER A 502 -20.32 11.43 4.53
N PHE A 503 -19.42 12.13 3.81
CA PHE A 503 -18.06 12.37 4.27
C PHE A 503 -17.94 13.75 4.93
N THR A 504 -17.05 13.85 5.92
CA THR A 504 -16.54 15.12 6.46
C THR A 504 -15.04 15.20 6.26
N GLU A 505 -14.54 16.39 5.96
CA GLU A 505 -13.11 16.61 5.79
C GLU A 505 -12.36 16.66 7.13
N ILE A 506 -11.21 16.05 7.15
CA ILE A 506 -10.23 16.10 8.25
C ILE A 506 -9.02 16.87 7.75
N PRO A 507 -8.72 18.05 8.29
CA PRO A 507 -7.53 18.80 7.90
C PRO A 507 -6.25 18.04 8.23
N LEU A 508 -5.36 17.94 7.25
CA LEU A 508 -3.98 17.49 7.39
C LEU A 508 -3.04 18.69 7.21
N SER A 509 -1.81 18.57 7.67
CA SER A 509 -0.80 19.61 7.45
C SER A 509 -0.51 19.88 5.96
N TYR A 510 -0.77 18.89 5.11
CA TYR A 510 -0.52 18.94 3.67
C TYR A 510 -1.78 18.83 2.79
N GLY A 511 -2.95 18.69 3.37
CA GLY A 511 -4.19 18.53 2.60
C GLY A 511 -5.37 18.11 3.46
N VAL A 512 -6.21 17.21 2.95
CA VAL A 512 -7.39 16.70 3.63
C VAL A 512 -7.44 15.17 3.62
N ALA A 513 -8.01 14.60 4.67
CA ALA A 513 -8.53 13.24 4.70
C ALA A 513 -10.04 13.29 4.95
N HIS A 514 -10.71 12.15 4.89
CA HIS A 514 -12.15 12.04 5.10
C HIS A 514 -12.48 11.12 6.27
N ALA A 515 -13.53 11.45 6.99
CA ALA A 515 -14.23 10.56 7.91
C ALA A 515 -15.67 10.36 7.45
N LEU A 516 -16.27 9.23 7.81
CA LEU A 516 -17.70 8.97 7.58
C LEU A 516 -18.53 9.61 8.71
N MET A 517 -19.54 10.38 8.33
CA MET A 517 -20.55 10.90 9.26
C MET A 517 -21.71 9.90 9.36
N LEU A 518 -21.67 9.03 10.35
CA LEU A 518 -22.66 7.99 10.59
C LEU A 518 -23.67 8.46 11.63
N ASN A 519 -24.91 8.61 11.22
CA ASN A 519 -26.05 8.88 12.10
C ASN A 519 -26.82 7.60 12.44
N ALA A 520 -27.74 7.65 13.40
CA ALA A 520 -28.60 6.50 13.68
C ALA A 520 -29.32 6.00 12.43
N GLY A 521 -29.16 4.72 12.14
CA GLY A 521 -29.63 4.04 10.94
C GLY A 521 -28.61 3.93 9.81
N ASN A 522 -27.52 4.73 9.84
CA ASN A 522 -26.46 4.63 8.84
C ASN A 522 -25.52 3.46 9.10
N HIS A 523 -24.82 3.06 8.04
CA HIS A 523 -23.86 1.97 8.09
C HIS A 523 -22.62 2.24 7.23
N ALA A 524 -21.57 1.44 7.48
CA ALA A 524 -20.39 1.31 6.65
C ALA A 524 -20.00 -0.15 6.53
N THR A 525 -19.88 -0.64 5.31
CA THR A 525 -19.55 -2.03 4.98
C THR A 525 -18.17 -2.13 4.35
N TYR A 526 -17.34 -3.06 4.80
CA TYR A 526 -15.97 -3.26 4.36
C TYR A 526 -15.77 -4.69 3.88
N ASN A 527 -15.16 -4.86 2.72
CA ASN A 527 -14.59 -6.14 2.33
C ASN A 527 -13.23 -6.29 3.00
N ILE A 528 -13.05 -7.31 3.84
CA ILE A 528 -11.81 -7.57 4.57
C ILE A 528 -11.25 -8.95 4.25
N ASN A 529 -9.92 -9.08 4.34
CA ASN A 529 -9.26 -10.37 4.33
C ASN A 529 -8.51 -10.56 5.65
N ALA A 530 -9.03 -11.44 6.49
CA ALA A 530 -8.39 -11.80 7.75
C ALA A 530 -7.33 -12.86 7.52
N ARG A 531 -6.08 -12.58 7.88
CA ARG A 531 -4.93 -13.47 7.63
C ARG A 531 -5.02 -14.82 8.32
N ALA A 532 -5.70 -14.90 9.44
CA ALA A 532 -5.86 -16.13 10.21
C ALA A 532 -7.27 -16.26 10.78
N LYS A 533 -7.69 -17.51 10.96
CA LYS A 533 -8.88 -17.81 11.76
C LYS A 533 -8.55 -17.60 13.24
N THR A 534 -8.95 -16.47 13.78
CA THR A 534 -8.72 -16.11 15.19
C THR A 534 -9.65 -14.96 15.60
N VAL A 535 -9.46 -14.46 16.79
CA VAL A 535 -10.12 -13.26 17.26
C VAL A 535 -9.27 -12.02 16.96
N TYR A 536 -9.94 -10.91 16.74
CA TYR A 536 -9.33 -9.62 16.44
C TYR A 536 -9.90 -8.54 17.33
N ASN A 537 -9.09 -7.56 17.69
CA ASN A 537 -9.51 -6.32 18.31
C ASN A 537 -9.56 -5.22 17.25
N MET A 538 -10.57 -4.35 17.31
CA MET A 538 -10.73 -3.25 16.37
C MET A 538 -10.88 -1.94 17.12
N GLY A 539 -9.88 -1.07 17.02
CA GLY A 539 -9.94 0.29 17.57
C GLY A 539 -10.67 1.21 16.59
N LEU A 540 -11.87 1.60 16.94
CA LEU A 540 -12.63 2.60 16.20
C LEU A 540 -12.13 3.99 16.58
N ARG A 541 -11.47 4.70 15.67
CA ARG A 541 -11.08 6.10 15.85
C ARG A 541 -12.24 6.98 15.42
N TYR A 542 -12.91 7.56 16.38
CA TYR A 542 -14.13 8.32 16.18
C TYR A 542 -14.15 9.62 16.99
N ARG A 543 -15.09 10.51 16.66
CA ARG A 543 -15.52 11.61 17.51
C ARG A 543 -17.03 11.71 17.54
N SER A 544 -17.58 12.18 18.67
CA SER A 544 -19.01 12.37 18.87
C SER A 544 -19.28 13.46 19.89
N SER A 545 -20.38 14.19 19.73
CA SER A 545 -20.85 15.20 20.69
C SER A 545 -21.63 14.60 21.86
N ALA A 546 -22.24 13.44 21.68
CA ALA A 546 -23.02 12.69 22.67
C ALA A 546 -22.66 11.21 22.59
N ASP A 547 -23.11 10.43 23.56
CA ASP A 547 -22.98 8.97 23.50
C ASP A 547 -23.71 8.44 22.27
N ALA A 548 -23.10 7.47 21.60
CA ALA A 548 -23.67 6.78 20.46
C ALA A 548 -23.60 5.27 20.68
N LYS A 549 -24.43 4.50 19.99
CA LYS A 549 -24.40 3.05 20.04
C LYS A 549 -24.19 2.47 18.65
N VAL A 550 -23.31 1.48 18.58
CA VAL A 550 -23.01 0.78 17.33
C VAL A 550 -23.21 -0.72 17.48
N ARG A 551 -23.53 -1.33 16.35
CA ARG A 551 -23.60 -2.78 16.12
C ARG A 551 -22.55 -3.16 15.10
N VAL A 552 -21.98 -4.36 15.22
CA VAL A 552 -21.04 -4.89 14.23
C VAL A 552 -21.52 -6.27 13.77
N LEU A 553 -21.55 -6.43 12.45
CA LEU A 553 -21.86 -7.68 11.78
C LEU A 553 -20.64 -8.16 10.99
N VAL A 554 -20.47 -9.48 10.94
CA VAL A 554 -19.51 -10.15 10.03
C VAL A 554 -20.27 -11.20 9.23
N ASN A 555 -20.22 -11.11 7.92
CA ASN A 555 -20.96 -11.98 6.99
C ASN A 555 -22.47 -12.05 7.36
N ASN A 556 -23.07 -10.91 7.67
CA ASN A 556 -24.45 -10.72 8.13
C ASN A 556 -24.80 -11.34 9.51
N ALA A 557 -23.83 -11.90 10.21
CA ALA A 557 -24.04 -12.36 11.59
C ALA A 557 -23.64 -11.25 12.57
N VAL A 558 -24.51 -10.95 13.53
CA VAL A 558 -24.20 -9.97 14.59
C VAL A 558 -23.10 -10.55 15.47
N VAL A 559 -21.95 -9.89 15.52
CA VAL A 559 -20.81 -10.25 16.39
C VAL A 559 -20.71 -9.34 17.61
N ILE A 560 -21.19 -8.11 17.48
CA ILE A 560 -21.44 -7.17 18.59
C ILE A 560 -22.84 -6.62 18.39
N ASP A 561 -23.73 -6.92 19.31
CA ASP A 561 -25.14 -6.48 19.20
C ASP A 561 -25.29 -5.00 19.53
N GLU A 562 -24.67 -4.57 20.62
CA GLU A 562 -24.65 -3.16 21.02
C GLU A 562 -23.38 -2.85 21.83
N VAL A 563 -22.73 -1.75 21.45
CA VAL A 563 -21.67 -1.15 22.25
C VAL A 563 -21.82 0.36 22.26
N THR A 564 -21.72 0.95 23.46
CA THR A 564 -21.76 2.41 23.62
C THR A 564 -20.40 3.02 23.30
N LEU A 565 -20.37 3.97 22.37
CA LEU A 565 -19.26 4.88 22.13
C LEU A 565 -19.49 6.16 22.91
N PRO A 566 -18.71 6.42 23.98
CA PRO A 566 -18.91 7.61 24.83
C PRO A 566 -18.70 8.90 24.05
N ALA A 567 -19.38 9.96 24.48
CA ALA A 567 -19.15 11.30 23.97
C ALA A 567 -17.68 11.71 24.10
N THR A 568 -17.13 12.25 23.05
CA THR A 568 -15.70 12.64 23.00
C THR A 568 -15.52 14.16 23.05
N LYS A 569 -16.61 14.93 23.20
CA LYS A 569 -16.58 16.40 23.10
C LYS A 569 -15.95 16.88 21.80
N SER A 570 -16.25 16.20 20.71
CA SER A 570 -15.72 16.46 19.35
C SER A 570 -14.19 16.31 19.21
N VAL A 571 -13.52 15.67 20.16
CA VAL A 571 -12.10 15.31 20.05
C VAL A 571 -12.01 13.87 19.54
N TRP A 572 -11.01 13.56 18.72
CA TRP A 572 -10.75 12.21 18.26
C TRP A 572 -10.37 11.31 19.44
N ASN A 573 -11.05 10.16 19.53
CA ASN A 573 -10.80 9.14 20.54
C ASN A 573 -10.83 7.76 19.89
N VAL A 574 -10.35 6.75 20.62
CA VAL A 574 -10.37 5.36 20.15
C VAL A 574 -11.12 4.51 21.17
N LEU A 575 -12.17 3.83 20.72
CA LEU A 575 -12.78 2.74 21.47
C LEU A 575 -12.38 1.41 20.82
N THR A 576 -11.91 0.46 21.64
CA THR A 576 -11.50 -0.86 21.16
C THR A 576 -12.66 -1.85 21.31
N LEU A 577 -13.17 -2.33 20.19
CA LEU A 577 -14.04 -3.51 20.12
C LEU A 577 -13.16 -4.75 20.30
N LYS A 578 -13.51 -5.64 21.23
CA LYS A 578 -12.65 -6.79 21.59
C LYS A 578 -13.23 -8.09 21.07
N ASP A 579 -12.33 -9.06 20.83
CA ASP A 579 -12.65 -10.47 20.60
C ASP A 579 -13.61 -10.72 19.42
N ILE A 580 -13.48 -9.96 18.34
CA ILE A 580 -14.23 -10.17 17.10
C ILE A 580 -13.70 -11.41 16.40
N SER A 581 -14.49 -12.47 16.33
CA SER A 581 -14.13 -13.72 15.66
C SER A 581 -14.21 -13.57 14.15
N LEU A 582 -13.10 -13.86 13.45
CA LEU A 582 -13.05 -13.93 11.99
C LEU A 582 -12.61 -15.33 11.55
N ALA A 583 -13.25 -15.83 10.49
CA ALA A 583 -12.99 -17.18 9.99
C ALA A 583 -11.61 -17.36 9.31
N GLY A 584 -10.95 -16.28 9.02
CA GLY A 584 -9.79 -16.24 8.11
C GLY A 584 -10.24 -16.14 6.65
N GLY A 585 -9.40 -15.50 5.81
CA GLY A 585 -9.78 -15.21 4.43
C GLY A 585 -10.81 -14.08 4.31
N HIS A 586 -11.58 -14.11 3.24
CA HIS A 586 -12.50 -13.04 2.87
C HIS A 586 -13.73 -13.02 3.79
N SER A 587 -14.08 -11.84 4.25
CA SER A 587 -15.29 -11.57 5.04
C SER A 587 -15.83 -10.18 4.71
N VAL A 588 -17.11 -9.99 4.95
CA VAL A 588 -17.77 -8.68 4.87
C VAL A 588 -18.05 -8.21 6.29
N MET A 589 -17.48 -7.11 6.70
CA MET A 589 -17.69 -6.48 8.00
C MET A 589 -18.56 -5.25 7.82
N ARG A 590 -19.60 -5.14 8.63
CA ARG A 590 -20.51 -3.98 8.63
C ARG A 590 -20.60 -3.37 10.03
N ILE A 591 -20.45 -2.06 10.09
CA ILE A 591 -20.65 -1.24 11.29
C ILE A 591 -21.94 -0.45 11.09
N GLU A 592 -22.88 -0.54 12.02
CA GLU A 592 -24.15 0.17 12.02
C GLU A 592 -24.24 1.08 13.25
N VAL A 593 -24.65 2.32 13.08
CA VAL A 593 -24.99 3.21 14.18
C VAL A 593 -26.48 3.02 14.49
N ILE A 594 -26.80 2.51 15.68
CA ILE A 594 -28.18 2.24 16.11
C ILE A 594 -28.77 3.39 16.93
N GLU A 595 -27.95 4.19 17.59
CA GLU A 595 -28.36 5.37 18.35
C GLU A 595 -27.26 6.44 18.31
N GLY A 596 -27.65 7.71 18.25
CA GLY A 596 -26.72 8.85 18.22
C GLY A 596 -26.06 9.08 16.87
N SER A 597 -24.89 9.68 16.88
CA SER A 597 -24.09 9.96 15.70
C SER A 597 -22.59 9.96 16.00
N ILE A 598 -21.78 9.51 15.03
CA ILE A 598 -20.32 9.55 15.11
C ILE A 598 -19.71 10.00 13.78
N ASP A 599 -18.57 10.64 13.85
CA ASP A 599 -17.64 10.70 12.73
C ASP A 599 -16.63 9.57 12.91
N LEU A 600 -16.57 8.62 11.98
CA LEU A 600 -15.63 7.50 11.99
C LEU A 600 -14.50 7.77 11.00
N TYR A 601 -13.24 7.78 11.50
CA TYR A 601 -12.07 8.12 10.69
C TYR A 601 -11.26 6.90 10.26
N GLU A 602 -10.91 6.05 11.22
CA GLU A 602 -10.06 4.87 10.99
C GLU A 602 -10.52 3.69 11.86
N ILE A 603 -10.20 2.49 11.38
CA ILE A 603 -10.37 1.24 12.12
C ILE A 603 -8.99 0.59 12.22
N ASP A 604 -8.42 0.52 13.42
CA ASP A 604 -7.15 -0.18 13.67
C ASP A 604 -7.44 -1.62 14.08
N ALA A 605 -7.34 -2.54 13.13
CA ALA A 605 -7.59 -3.96 13.35
C ALA A 605 -6.29 -4.68 13.74
N ARG A 606 -6.30 -5.36 14.89
CA ARG A 606 -5.16 -6.11 15.44
C ARG A 606 -5.58 -7.50 15.87
N THR A 607 -4.63 -8.42 15.92
CA THR A 607 -4.90 -9.75 16.52
C THR A 607 -5.39 -9.56 17.94
N GLY A 608 -6.46 -10.25 18.30
CA GLY A 608 -7.05 -10.23 19.62
C GLY A 608 -6.48 -11.32 20.54
N SER A 609 -6.94 -11.33 21.80
CA SER A 609 -6.53 -12.32 22.77
C SER A 609 -7.66 -12.58 23.76
N THR A 610 -7.76 -13.84 24.15
CA THR A 610 -8.65 -14.32 25.21
C THR A 610 -7.91 -14.64 26.51
N ILE A 611 -6.69 -14.10 26.72
CA ILE A 611 -5.93 -14.32 27.95
C ILE A 611 -6.70 -13.70 29.13
N THR A 612 -7.08 -14.54 30.09
CA THR A 612 -7.79 -14.17 31.31
C THR A 612 -7.00 -14.44 32.57
N ASP A 613 -5.97 -15.30 32.46
CA ASP A 613 -5.21 -15.77 33.61
C ASP A 613 -4.11 -14.77 34.00
N VAL A 614 -3.90 -14.63 35.30
CA VAL A 614 -2.76 -13.88 35.85
C VAL A 614 -1.48 -14.65 35.52
N MET A 615 -0.50 -13.92 34.99
CA MET A 615 0.83 -14.49 34.69
C MET A 615 1.84 -13.93 35.68
N THR A 616 2.65 -14.79 36.30
CA THR A 616 3.67 -14.41 37.28
C THR A 616 5.01 -15.04 36.94
N ASP A 617 6.11 -14.35 37.27
CA ASP A 617 7.45 -14.92 37.26
C ASP A 617 8.32 -14.26 38.35
N ASN A 618 8.81 -15.06 39.31
CA ASN A 618 9.66 -14.61 40.40
C ASN A 618 11.16 -14.78 40.08
N PHE A 619 11.49 -15.30 38.90
CA PHE A 619 12.88 -15.53 38.46
C PHE A 619 13.79 -16.27 39.46
N ASP A 620 13.23 -17.16 40.29
CA ASP A 620 13.96 -17.82 41.37
C ASP A 620 15.17 -18.61 40.88
N THR A 621 15.03 -19.31 39.77
CA THR A 621 16.10 -20.23 39.28
C THR A 621 16.43 -20.09 37.82
N THR A 622 15.42 -19.89 36.97
CA THR A 622 15.55 -19.85 35.51
C THR A 622 14.57 -18.83 34.89
N ILE A 623 14.88 -18.40 33.69
CA ILE A 623 13.95 -17.60 32.91
C ILE A 623 12.88 -18.54 32.32
N SER A 624 11.60 -18.28 32.63
CA SER A 624 10.48 -19.05 32.09
C SER A 624 10.52 -19.09 30.56
N LYS A 625 10.10 -20.22 29.98
CA LYS A 625 9.90 -20.37 28.54
C LYS A 625 8.87 -19.38 27.94
N ASP A 626 8.10 -18.72 28.77
CA ASP A 626 7.09 -17.73 28.33
C ASP A 626 7.74 -16.41 27.89
N TRP A 627 9.00 -16.16 28.26
CA TRP A 627 9.78 -15.06 27.73
C TRP A 627 10.38 -15.42 26.36
N LYS A 628 9.77 -14.97 25.28
CA LYS A 628 10.05 -15.40 23.89
C LYS A 628 10.97 -14.47 23.12
N HIS A 629 10.69 -13.18 23.14
CA HIS A 629 11.40 -12.19 22.33
C HIS A 629 12.37 -11.45 23.23
N LYS A 630 13.66 -11.66 23.04
CA LYS A 630 14.69 -11.02 23.87
C LYS A 630 15.86 -10.52 23.04
N GLN A 631 16.42 -9.42 23.50
CA GLN A 631 17.66 -8.84 23.01
C GLN A 631 18.68 -8.81 24.14
N GLY A 632 19.93 -9.10 23.81
CA GLY A 632 21.01 -9.27 24.75
C GLY A 632 20.89 -10.55 25.58
N THR A 633 21.87 -10.78 26.42
CA THR A 633 21.91 -11.96 27.29
C THR A 633 21.32 -11.63 28.66
N TRP A 634 20.19 -12.23 28.96
CA TRP A 634 19.53 -12.14 30.26
C TRP A 634 19.88 -13.37 31.09
N THR A 635 20.17 -13.19 32.38
CA THR A 635 20.51 -14.25 33.31
C THR A 635 19.69 -14.15 34.59
N VAL A 636 19.57 -15.27 35.32
CA VAL A 636 19.04 -15.22 36.69
C VAL A 636 20.24 -15.28 37.62
N GLU A 637 20.35 -14.32 38.52
CA GLU A 637 21.38 -14.23 39.54
C GLU A 637 20.75 -13.86 40.89
N ASP A 638 21.00 -14.67 41.92
CA ASP A 638 20.49 -14.46 43.29
C ASP A 638 18.96 -14.29 43.34
N GLY A 639 18.22 -15.05 42.55
CA GLY A 639 16.76 -14.98 42.47
C GLY A 639 16.23 -13.70 41.74
N TRP A 640 17.04 -13.01 40.97
CA TRP A 640 16.69 -11.85 40.19
C TRP A 640 16.98 -12.02 38.72
N LEU A 641 16.13 -11.61 37.87
CA LEU A 641 16.38 -11.48 36.41
C LEU A 641 17.32 -10.30 36.18
N LYS A 642 18.56 -10.58 35.81
CA LYS A 642 19.59 -9.57 35.48
C LYS A 642 19.56 -9.27 33.99
N SER A 643 19.46 -7.98 33.65
CA SER A 643 19.51 -7.51 32.27
C SER A 643 20.93 -7.36 31.74
N PRO A 644 21.14 -7.40 30.41
CA PRO A 644 22.30 -6.77 29.77
C PRO A 644 22.19 -5.24 29.85
N SER A 645 23.26 -4.54 29.50
CA SER A 645 23.25 -3.06 29.45
C SER A 645 22.29 -2.49 28.38
N PHE A 646 22.10 -3.22 27.28
CA PHE A 646 21.07 -2.96 26.28
C PHE A 646 20.23 -4.22 26.15
N GLY A 647 19.05 -4.20 26.69
CA GLY A 647 18.21 -5.38 26.78
C GLY A 647 16.73 -5.15 26.54
N LYS A 648 16.14 -6.12 25.89
CA LYS A 648 14.69 -6.22 25.70
C LYS A 648 14.28 -7.68 25.83
N ILE A 649 13.33 -7.96 26.71
CA ILE A 649 12.73 -9.29 26.86
C ILE A 649 11.21 -9.12 26.91
N LEU A 650 10.49 -9.93 26.14
CA LEU A 650 9.04 -9.85 26.01
C LEU A 650 8.40 -11.14 26.50
N MET A 651 7.39 -11.00 27.35
CA MET A 651 6.57 -12.12 27.82
C MET A 651 5.50 -12.46 26.79
N GLY A 652 5.25 -13.73 26.62
CA GLY A 652 4.08 -14.22 25.94
C GLY A 652 4.28 -14.87 24.61
N SER A 653 3.33 -15.71 24.34
CA SER A 653 3.09 -16.32 23.03
C SER A 653 2.45 -15.30 22.07
N THR A 654 2.17 -15.74 20.87
CA THR A 654 1.34 -14.96 19.89
C THR A 654 0.01 -14.53 20.47
N SER A 655 -0.60 -15.30 21.39
CA SER A 655 -1.85 -14.94 22.07
C SER A 655 -1.74 -13.68 22.94
N ALA A 656 -0.54 -13.38 23.48
CA ALA A 656 -0.32 -12.15 24.25
C ALA A 656 -0.32 -10.87 23.42
N LEU A 657 -0.25 -10.97 22.09
CA LEU A 657 -0.35 -9.81 21.18
C LEU A 657 -1.69 -9.10 21.30
N GLY A 658 -2.75 -9.81 21.64
CA GLY A 658 -4.10 -9.25 21.68
C GLY A 658 -4.49 -8.63 23.00
N MET A 659 -3.65 -8.63 24.03
CA MET A 659 -4.01 -8.04 25.33
C MET A 659 -4.23 -6.55 25.20
N THR A 660 -5.40 -6.08 25.63
CA THR A 660 -5.81 -4.67 25.54
C THR A 660 -5.69 -3.94 26.88
N ASP A 661 -6.39 -4.44 27.91
CA ASP A 661 -6.50 -3.81 29.21
C ASP A 661 -5.91 -4.72 30.29
N TYR A 662 -4.96 -4.22 31.03
CA TYR A 662 -4.25 -5.01 32.05
C TYR A 662 -3.48 -4.12 33.01
N VAL A 663 -3.05 -4.75 34.10
CA VAL A 663 -2.03 -4.24 35.02
C VAL A 663 -0.77 -5.09 34.86
N VAL A 664 0.37 -4.45 34.75
CA VAL A 664 1.68 -5.10 34.79
C VAL A 664 2.52 -4.43 35.85
N GLU A 665 3.18 -5.24 36.71
CA GLU A 665 3.98 -4.76 37.81
C GLU A 665 5.19 -5.67 38.06
N CYS A 666 6.24 -5.11 38.63
CA CYS A 666 7.40 -5.86 39.04
C CYS A 666 8.25 -5.07 40.05
N ASP A 667 9.12 -5.76 40.77
CA ASP A 667 10.19 -5.15 41.56
C ASP A 667 11.42 -4.92 40.68
N MET A 668 12.08 -3.78 40.87
CA MET A 668 13.28 -3.41 40.13
C MET A 668 14.35 -2.82 41.05
N LYS A 669 15.61 -3.22 40.85
CA LYS A 669 16.79 -2.59 41.47
C LYS A 669 17.90 -2.43 40.42
N PHE A 670 18.79 -1.46 40.66
CA PHE A 670 19.88 -1.13 39.74
C PHE A 670 21.12 -0.65 40.48
N GLY A 671 22.25 -0.54 39.77
CA GLY A 671 23.51 -0.01 40.29
C GLY A 671 23.58 1.51 40.25
N SER A 672 24.63 2.09 39.64
CA SER A 672 24.85 3.53 39.59
C SER A 672 23.90 4.31 38.68
N ASP A 673 23.60 3.75 37.54
CA ASP A 673 22.77 4.41 36.51
C ASP A 673 21.50 3.59 36.25
N VAL A 674 20.44 4.28 35.83
CA VAL A 674 19.18 3.66 35.46
C VAL A 674 18.54 4.30 34.25
N ASN A 675 18.16 3.48 33.32
CA ASN A 675 17.19 3.70 32.24
C ASN A 675 16.56 2.34 31.97
N ALA A 676 15.63 1.97 32.86
CA ALA A 676 15.08 0.61 32.90
C ALA A 676 13.62 0.65 33.32
N GLY A 677 12.86 -0.35 32.90
CA GLY A 677 11.43 -0.47 33.25
C GLY A 677 10.63 -1.42 32.40
N ILE A 678 9.35 -1.15 32.33
CA ILE A 678 8.31 -1.99 31.74
C ILE A 678 7.99 -1.55 30.31
N LEU A 679 8.02 -2.50 29.39
CA LEU A 679 7.41 -2.39 28.05
C LEU A 679 5.97 -2.90 28.07
N PHE A 680 5.08 -2.26 27.35
CA PHE A 680 3.69 -2.69 27.26
C PHE A 680 3.05 -2.33 25.92
N ARG A 681 2.01 -3.09 25.54
CA ARG A 681 1.37 -3.07 24.20
C ARG A 681 2.39 -3.17 23.08
N VAL A 682 3.36 -4.08 23.21
CA VAL A 682 4.45 -4.25 22.26
C VAL A 682 4.02 -5.14 21.09
N THR A 683 4.19 -4.62 19.89
CA THR A 683 4.05 -5.34 18.62
C THR A 683 5.28 -5.07 17.75
N ASN A 684 5.47 -5.91 16.73
CA ASN A 684 6.51 -5.79 15.72
C ASN A 684 7.92 -5.50 16.29
N PRO A 685 8.39 -6.26 17.29
CA PRO A 685 9.75 -6.08 17.77
C PRO A 685 10.72 -6.53 16.69
N SER A 686 11.66 -5.65 16.32
CA SER A 686 12.78 -6.05 15.48
C SER A 686 13.76 -6.86 16.32
N MET A 687 14.01 -8.09 15.91
CA MET A 687 14.84 -9.03 16.66
C MET A 687 15.77 -9.80 15.75
N GLY A 688 17.07 -9.60 16.00
CA GLY A 688 18.11 -10.36 15.32
C GLY A 688 18.19 -10.08 13.83
N GLY A 689 19.18 -10.56 13.21
CA GLY A 689 19.54 -10.32 11.82
C GLY A 689 20.95 -9.79 11.75
N ALA A 690 21.52 -9.78 10.56
CA ALA A 690 22.76 -9.06 10.31
C ALA A 690 22.50 -7.56 10.45
N GLY A 691 23.54 -6.77 10.64
CA GLY A 691 23.41 -5.36 10.92
C GLY A 691 23.04 -5.10 12.37
N ASN A 692 22.56 -3.94 12.66
CA ASN A 692 22.60 -3.39 14.00
C ASN A 692 21.31 -3.47 14.80
N ASP A 693 20.40 -4.40 14.48
CA ASP A 693 19.26 -4.66 15.36
C ASP A 693 19.72 -4.92 16.81
N ALA A 694 20.88 -5.57 16.98
CA ALA A 694 21.48 -5.78 18.28
C ALA A 694 22.02 -4.49 18.92
N GLN A 695 22.57 -3.56 18.15
CA GLN A 695 23.14 -2.30 18.65
C GLN A 695 22.08 -1.21 18.83
N LEU A 696 21.10 -1.16 17.95
CA LEU A 696 20.04 -0.14 17.96
C LEU A 696 18.76 -0.67 18.59
N GLY A 697 18.67 -1.94 18.83
CA GLY A 697 17.46 -2.73 18.86
C GLY A 697 16.59 -2.63 20.09
N THR A 698 16.99 -1.93 21.17
CA THR A 698 16.09 -1.77 22.32
C THR A 698 14.84 -1.00 21.97
N ASP A 699 14.91 -0.15 20.97
CA ASP A 699 13.84 0.79 20.62
C ASP A 699 13.12 0.47 19.30
N PHE A 700 13.53 -0.59 18.59
CA PHE A 700 12.88 -1.03 17.37
C PHE A 700 11.68 -1.93 17.65
N LEU A 701 10.58 -1.31 18.05
CA LEU A 701 9.28 -1.94 18.29
C LEU A 701 8.17 -0.89 18.15
N GLN A 702 6.94 -1.34 18.09
CA GLN A 702 5.75 -0.50 18.35
C GLN A 702 5.24 -0.84 19.74
N GLY A 703 5.00 0.16 20.59
CA GLY A 703 4.55 -0.03 21.96
C GLY A 703 4.86 1.15 22.85
N TYR A 704 4.79 0.95 24.15
CA TYR A 704 5.09 1.95 25.15
C TYR A 704 6.20 1.48 26.10
N PHE A 705 6.88 2.42 26.68
CA PHE A 705 7.84 2.19 27.73
C PHE A 705 7.55 3.12 28.92
N PHE A 706 7.43 2.55 30.10
CA PHE A 706 7.47 3.25 31.38
C PHE A 706 8.73 2.84 32.13
N GLY A 707 9.55 3.80 32.50
CA GLY A 707 10.81 3.50 33.16
C GLY A 707 11.30 4.57 34.10
N LEU A 708 12.27 4.17 34.92
CA LEU A 708 13.06 5.02 35.81
C LEU A 708 14.31 5.49 35.08
N THR A 709 14.64 6.75 35.26
CA THR A 709 15.97 7.30 34.96
C THR A 709 16.60 7.83 36.24
N SER A 710 17.86 8.23 36.21
CA SER A 710 18.53 8.69 37.43
C SER A 710 17.83 9.89 38.10
N SER A 711 17.07 10.68 37.35
CA SER A 711 16.43 11.92 37.85
C SER A 711 14.95 12.06 37.57
N SER A 712 14.33 11.05 36.93
CA SER A 712 12.92 11.14 36.56
C SER A 712 12.26 9.77 36.34
N VAL A 713 10.93 9.76 36.34
CA VAL A 713 10.15 8.72 35.68
C VAL A 713 9.76 9.20 34.29
N VAL A 714 9.78 8.30 33.31
CA VAL A 714 9.42 8.63 31.92
C VAL A 714 8.38 7.66 31.38
N LEU A 715 7.40 8.20 30.68
CA LEU A 715 6.50 7.45 29.80
C LEU A 715 6.78 7.88 28.38
N GLY A 716 7.02 6.93 27.51
CA GLY A 716 7.25 7.18 26.09
C GLY A 716 6.60 6.17 25.20
N LYS A 717 6.46 6.56 23.95
CA LYS A 717 5.92 5.76 22.86
C LYS A 717 7.05 5.41 21.90
N GLN A 718 7.14 4.15 21.57
CA GLN A 718 8.02 3.60 20.59
C GLN A 718 7.23 3.32 19.32
N ASN A 719 7.66 3.88 18.21
CA ASN A 719 7.16 3.53 16.89
C ASN A 719 8.34 3.45 15.93
N TYR A 720 9.32 2.61 16.29
CA TYR A 720 10.67 2.57 15.71
C TYR A 720 11.47 3.87 15.85
N ASN A 721 10.88 4.85 16.49
CA ASN A 721 11.50 6.07 16.99
C ASN A 721 10.95 6.34 18.38
N TRP A 722 11.81 6.84 19.26
CA TRP A 722 11.41 7.24 20.59
C TRP A 722 10.68 8.57 20.60
N LYS A 723 9.50 8.61 21.25
CA LYS A 723 8.78 9.84 21.55
C LYS A 723 8.47 9.88 23.04
N GLN A 724 9.10 10.79 23.77
CA GLN A 724 8.73 11.02 25.16
C GLN A 724 7.35 11.66 25.23
N LEU A 725 6.43 11.03 25.96
CA LEU A 725 5.07 11.53 26.17
C LEU A 725 4.99 12.37 27.43
N VAL A 726 5.51 11.83 28.56
CA VAL A 726 5.52 12.50 29.87
C VAL A 726 6.84 12.17 30.58
N SER A 727 7.38 13.15 31.27
CA SER A 727 8.45 12.97 32.25
C SER A 727 8.11 13.70 33.55
N LYS A 728 8.45 13.12 34.70
CA LYS A 728 8.32 13.75 36.02
C LYS A 728 9.58 13.53 36.81
N ASN A 729 10.10 14.62 37.40
CA ASN A 729 11.27 14.56 38.26
C ASN A 729 11.02 13.64 39.46
N ALA A 730 11.97 12.76 39.74
CA ALA A 730 12.00 11.83 40.86
C ALA A 730 13.46 11.38 41.04
N SER A 731 13.86 11.13 42.27
CA SER A 731 15.21 10.66 42.60
C SER A 731 15.16 9.20 42.96
N PHE A 732 16.06 8.43 42.37
CA PHE A 732 16.19 7.01 42.63
C PHE A 732 17.61 6.67 43.08
N TYR A 733 17.68 5.72 44.04
CA TYR A 733 18.95 5.39 44.69
C TYR A 733 19.37 3.97 44.28
N SER A 734 20.66 3.80 44.08
CA SER A 734 21.29 2.52 43.77
C SER A 734 21.00 1.46 44.84
N ASN A 735 20.82 0.22 44.42
CA ASN A 735 20.56 -0.96 45.24
C ASN A 735 19.28 -0.92 46.11
N LYS A 736 18.47 0.13 45.99
CA LYS A 736 17.13 0.16 46.57
C LYS A 736 16.17 -0.59 45.62
N VAL A 737 15.27 -1.38 46.18
CA VAL A 737 14.19 -2.02 45.44
C VAL A 737 13.07 -1.02 45.28
N TYR A 738 12.57 -0.87 44.07
CA TYR A 738 11.41 -0.07 43.70
C TYR A 738 10.36 -0.99 43.13
N HIS A 739 9.13 -0.88 43.62
CA HIS A 739 7.97 -1.52 42.99
C HIS A 739 7.39 -0.62 41.91
N VAL A 740 7.34 -1.10 40.66
CA VAL A 740 6.86 -0.34 39.50
C VAL A 740 5.64 -1.01 38.90
N LYS A 741 4.62 -0.19 38.55
CA LYS A 741 3.36 -0.68 38.02
C LYS A 741 2.86 0.19 36.88
N VAL A 742 2.30 -0.44 35.84
CA VAL A 742 1.56 0.19 34.75
C VAL A 742 0.15 -0.39 34.72
N GLU A 743 -0.85 0.46 34.76
CA GLU A 743 -2.25 0.13 34.46
C GLU A 743 -2.62 0.77 33.13
N VAL A 744 -3.08 -0.04 32.19
CA VAL A 744 -3.53 0.44 30.88
C VAL A 744 -4.95 -0.04 30.62
N VAL A 745 -5.88 0.93 30.40
CA VAL A 745 -7.30 0.68 30.14
C VAL A 745 -7.74 1.59 29.00
N GLY A 746 -8.19 1.01 27.90
CA GLY A 746 -8.53 1.75 26.68
C GLY A 746 -7.33 2.59 26.22
N ASN A 747 -7.48 3.89 26.15
CA ASN A 747 -6.44 4.85 25.80
C ASN A 747 -5.76 5.52 27.02
N THR A 748 -6.12 5.14 28.24
CA THR A 748 -5.58 5.74 29.48
C THR A 748 -4.50 4.86 30.07
N ILE A 749 -3.38 5.46 30.37
CA ILE A 749 -2.16 4.85 30.95
C ILE A 749 -1.90 5.51 32.30
N LYS A 750 -1.78 4.69 33.35
CA LYS A 750 -1.36 5.13 34.68
C LYS A 750 -0.10 4.40 35.10
N CYS A 751 0.90 5.13 35.58
CA CYS A 751 2.19 4.60 35.98
C CYS A 751 2.47 4.95 37.45
N TYR A 752 2.98 3.96 38.18
CA TYR A 752 3.18 4.02 39.65
C TYR A 752 4.62 3.60 40.00
N VAL A 753 5.14 4.19 41.09
CA VAL A 753 6.36 3.73 41.76
C VAL A 753 6.16 3.75 43.27
N ASP A 754 6.38 2.65 43.94
CA ASP A 754 6.26 2.40 45.42
C ASP A 754 4.85 2.67 45.97
N ASN A 755 4.19 3.73 45.61
CA ASN A 755 2.81 4.04 46.04
C ASN A 755 1.79 3.57 44.99
N MET A 756 1.23 2.40 45.19
CA MET A 756 0.32 1.76 44.24
C MET A 756 -1.10 2.35 44.26
N ASN A 757 -1.40 3.29 45.16
CA ASN A 757 -2.71 3.96 45.23
C ASN A 757 -2.74 5.32 44.53
N LYS A 758 -1.57 5.90 44.18
CA LYS A 758 -1.49 7.21 43.58
C LYS A 758 -0.52 7.16 42.38
N PRO A 759 -1.04 7.25 41.14
CA PRO A 759 -0.17 7.26 39.96
C PRO A 759 0.73 8.50 39.95
N LEU A 760 1.99 8.29 39.61
CA LEU A 760 2.91 9.37 39.29
C LEU A 760 2.59 10.00 37.93
N ILE A 761 2.21 9.19 36.96
CA ILE A 761 1.80 9.63 35.63
C ILE A 761 0.40 9.09 35.35
N THR A 762 -0.47 9.97 34.84
CA THR A 762 -1.71 9.61 34.16
C THR A 762 -1.70 10.30 32.80
N TYR A 763 -1.85 9.52 31.75
CA TYR A 763 -1.78 9.98 30.36
C TYR A 763 -2.88 9.33 29.53
N THR A 764 -3.52 10.14 28.68
CA THR A 764 -4.50 9.65 27.70
C THR A 764 -3.92 9.84 26.31
N ASP A 765 -3.73 8.76 25.56
CA ASP A 765 -3.24 8.80 24.20
C ASP A 765 -4.42 8.92 23.20
N ALA A 766 -4.41 9.94 22.37
CA ALA A 766 -5.44 10.14 21.33
C ALA A 766 -5.32 9.14 20.18
N GLN A 767 -4.18 8.46 20.06
CA GLN A 767 -3.89 7.45 19.04
C GLN A 767 -3.17 6.25 19.68
N PRO A 768 -3.81 5.51 20.57
CA PRO A 768 -3.15 4.44 21.31
C PRO A 768 -2.77 3.28 20.37
N PHE A 769 -1.66 2.58 20.71
CA PHE A 769 -1.56 1.18 20.36
C PHE A 769 -2.61 0.44 21.20
N ILE A 770 -3.49 -0.30 20.54
CA ILE A 770 -4.69 -0.85 21.20
C ILE A 770 -4.43 -2.17 21.93
N SER A 771 -3.36 -2.88 21.56
CA SER A 771 -3.01 -4.18 22.13
C SER A 771 -1.53 -4.49 21.96
N GLY A 772 -1.04 -5.53 22.62
CA GLY A 772 0.29 -6.06 22.47
C GLY A 772 0.86 -6.70 23.74
N ARG A 773 2.06 -7.26 23.61
CA ARG A 773 2.80 -7.94 24.69
C ARG A 773 3.30 -6.95 25.73
N VAL A 774 3.66 -7.53 26.88
CA VAL A 774 4.42 -6.84 27.94
C VAL A 774 5.87 -7.33 27.97
N GLY A 775 6.76 -6.56 28.58
CA GLY A 775 8.15 -6.94 28.71
C GLY A 775 8.95 -5.99 29.59
N LEU A 776 10.26 -6.21 29.59
CA LEU A 776 11.23 -5.42 30.34
C LEU A 776 12.31 -4.89 29.40
N ARG A 777 12.79 -3.69 29.69
CA ARG A 777 13.79 -3.00 28.88
C ARG A 777 14.84 -2.32 29.73
N THR A 778 16.08 -2.37 29.23
CA THR A 778 17.19 -1.55 29.74
C THR A 778 17.90 -0.85 28.57
N HIS A 779 18.47 0.32 28.85
CA HIS A 779 19.24 1.09 27.88
C HIS A 779 20.44 1.74 28.55
N SER A 780 21.64 1.36 28.17
CA SER A 780 22.91 1.83 28.73
C SER A 780 23.02 1.60 30.25
N CYS A 781 22.30 0.64 30.81
CA CYS A 781 22.35 0.32 32.24
C CYS A 781 22.04 -1.15 32.50
N VAL A 782 22.50 -1.69 33.62
CA VAL A 782 22.14 -3.01 34.11
C VAL A 782 21.14 -2.87 35.26
N ALA A 783 19.98 -3.51 35.12
CA ALA A 783 18.98 -3.61 36.17
C ALA A 783 18.66 -5.06 36.51
N ARG A 784 18.07 -5.27 37.66
CA ARG A 784 17.53 -6.54 38.09
C ARG A 784 16.05 -6.42 38.35
N PHE A 785 15.30 -7.41 37.90
CA PHE A 785 13.84 -7.45 38.00
C PHE A 785 13.41 -8.72 38.74
N ASP A 786 12.33 -8.62 39.50
CA ASP A 786 11.74 -9.71 40.25
C ASP A 786 10.25 -9.51 40.44
N ASN A 787 9.54 -10.49 40.98
CA ASN A 787 8.12 -10.44 41.32
C ASN A 787 7.26 -9.88 40.18
N PHE A 788 7.50 -10.34 38.95
CA PHE A 788 6.74 -9.89 37.79
C PHE A 788 5.31 -10.45 37.84
N VAL A 789 4.33 -9.57 37.71
CA VAL A 789 2.91 -9.93 37.67
C VAL A 789 2.23 -9.20 36.52
N LEU A 790 1.51 -9.97 35.69
CA LEU A 790 0.62 -9.46 34.65
C LEU A 790 -0.80 -9.89 34.94
N THR A 791 -1.68 -8.95 35.20
CA THR A 791 -3.10 -9.16 35.52
C THR A 791 -3.97 -8.62 34.39
N PRO A 792 -4.55 -9.47 33.52
CA PRO A 792 -5.54 -9.04 32.56
C PRO A 792 -6.76 -8.43 33.28
N LEU A 793 -7.21 -7.28 32.83
CA LEU A 793 -8.43 -6.68 33.30
C LEU A 793 -9.57 -7.15 32.41
N THR A 794 -10.40 -8.05 32.92
CA THR A 794 -11.69 -8.40 32.32
C THR A 794 -12.65 -7.23 32.54
N GLY A 795 -12.49 -6.19 31.68
CA GLY A 795 -13.39 -5.04 31.79
C GLY A 795 -14.82 -5.44 31.48
N THR A 796 -15.74 -4.99 32.27
CA THR A 796 -17.14 -4.88 31.93
C THR A 796 -17.30 -3.88 30.76
N THR A 797 -16.91 -4.27 29.54
CA THR A 797 -17.49 -3.66 28.37
C THR A 797 -18.88 -4.24 28.25
N SER A 798 -19.87 -3.42 28.62
CA SER A 798 -21.28 -3.74 28.41
C SER A 798 -21.47 -4.31 27.00
N GLY A 799 -22.01 -5.55 26.93
CA GLY A 799 -22.64 -6.02 25.71
C GLY A 799 -21.98 -7.13 24.92
N ILE A 800 -20.82 -7.70 25.31
CA ILE A 800 -20.31 -8.89 24.63
C ILE A 800 -20.99 -10.13 25.25
N LYS A 801 -22.10 -10.53 24.69
CA LYS A 801 -22.46 -11.95 24.74
C LYS A 801 -21.58 -12.66 23.75
N GLY A 802 -20.53 -13.32 24.23
CA GLY A 802 -19.77 -14.26 23.42
C GLY A 802 -20.77 -15.22 22.77
N VAL A 803 -20.87 -15.14 21.44
CA VAL A 803 -21.41 -16.26 20.68
C VAL A 803 -20.30 -17.30 20.73
N SER A 804 -20.27 -18.04 21.81
CA SER A 804 -19.67 -19.37 21.82
C SER A 804 -20.37 -20.10 20.66
N LEU A 805 -19.60 -20.54 19.68
CA LEU A 805 -20.01 -21.63 18.81
C LEU A 805 -20.01 -22.89 19.69
N SER A 806 -20.84 -22.86 20.75
CA SER A 806 -21.28 -24.10 21.37
C SER A 806 -22.11 -24.80 20.33
N SER A 807 -21.83 -26.06 20.13
CA SER A 807 -22.68 -27.03 19.45
C SER A 807 -24.01 -27.16 20.22
N THR A 808 -24.77 -26.08 20.36
CA THR A 808 -26.17 -26.15 20.74
C THR A 808 -26.93 -26.59 19.51
N PRO A 809 -27.73 -27.64 19.61
CA PRO A 809 -28.54 -28.11 18.49
C PRO A 809 -29.38 -26.96 17.95
N VAL A 810 -29.24 -26.68 16.66
CA VAL A 810 -30.10 -25.72 15.95
C VAL A 810 -31.54 -26.07 16.28
N SER A 811 -32.31 -25.15 16.88
CA SER A 811 -33.72 -25.37 17.16
C SER A 811 -34.41 -25.75 15.86
N ASN A 812 -35.43 -26.63 15.93
CA ASN A 812 -36.21 -27.09 14.76
C ASN A 812 -36.74 -25.94 13.87
N ALA A 813 -36.77 -24.71 14.38
CA ALA A 813 -37.19 -23.51 13.67
C ALA A 813 -36.24 -23.10 12.51
N HIS A 814 -34.99 -23.52 12.54
CA HIS A 814 -33.98 -23.16 11.50
C HIS A 814 -33.62 -24.32 10.55
N CYS A 815 -34.22 -25.48 10.71
CA CYS A 815 -34.05 -26.56 9.72
C CYS A 815 -34.84 -26.25 8.45
N GLY A 816 -34.26 -26.55 7.29
CA GLY A 816 -34.92 -26.36 6.00
C GLY A 816 -33.93 -26.18 4.85
N ILE A 817 -34.47 -25.85 3.69
CA ILE A 817 -33.70 -25.61 2.47
C ILE A 817 -33.76 -24.11 2.16
N TYR A 818 -32.59 -23.54 1.90
CA TYR A 818 -32.41 -22.10 1.69
C TYR A 818 -31.74 -21.82 0.36
N THR A 819 -32.06 -20.71 -0.26
CA THR A 819 -31.25 -20.13 -1.37
C THR A 819 -29.89 -19.71 -0.86
N LEU A 820 -28.94 -19.41 -1.75
CA LEU A 820 -27.65 -18.82 -1.38
C LEU A 820 -27.79 -17.43 -0.73
N SER A 821 -28.90 -16.75 -0.97
CA SER A 821 -29.24 -15.46 -0.32
C SER A 821 -29.89 -15.60 1.07
N GLY A 822 -30.03 -16.82 1.58
CA GLY A 822 -30.60 -17.11 2.92
C GLY A 822 -32.12 -17.19 2.98
N GLN A 823 -32.83 -17.09 1.86
CA GLN A 823 -34.28 -17.23 1.83
C GLN A 823 -34.66 -18.71 1.98
N LYS A 824 -35.52 -19.06 2.96
CA LYS A 824 -36.05 -20.43 3.13
C LYS A 824 -37.03 -20.75 2.01
N VAL A 825 -36.78 -21.82 1.27
CA VAL A 825 -37.55 -22.23 0.09
C VAL A 825 -38.25 -23.59 0.24
N ALA A 826 -37.80 -24.39 1.20
CA ALA A 826 -38.49 -25.67 1.55
C ALA A 826 -38.21 -26.05 3.01
N GLN A 827 -39.12 -26.88 3.57
CA GLN A 827 -39.05 -27.27 4.97
C GLN A 827 -38.10 -28.45 5.22
N ASP A 828 -38.05 -29.39 4.27
CA ASP A 828 -37.23 -30.61 4.34
C ASP A 828 -36.78 -31.10 2.96
N MET A 829 -36.03 -32.20 2.96
CA MET A 829 -35.48 -32.81 1.74
C MET A 829 -36.56 -33.44 0.82
N ASN A 830 -37.75 -33.73 1.30
CA ASN A 830 -38.79 -34.29 0.48
C ASN A 830 -39.33 -33.31 -0.57
N ASN A 831 -39.09 -32.03 -0.33
CA ASN A 831 -39.49 -30.92 -1.19
C ASN A 831 -38.40 -30.47 -2.16
N VAL A 832 -37.21 -31.10 -2.20
CA VAL A 832 -36.11 -30.72 -3.09
C VAL A 832 -36.51 -30.84 -4.56
N GLU A 833 -37.29 -31.87 -4.89
CA GLU A 833 -37.70 -32.14 -6.26
C GLU A 833 -38.65 -31.10 -6.85
N THR A 834 -39.29 -30.33 -6.01
CA THR A 834 -40.23 -29.27 -6.44
C THR A 834 -39.51 -27.92 -6.67
N LEU A 835 -38.23 -27.78 -6.26
CA LEU A 835 -37.49 -26.55 -6.40
C LEU A 835 -36.96 -26.38 -7.84
N PRO A 836 -36.79 -25.16 -8.33
CA PRO A 836 -36.10 -24.85 -9.57
C PRO A 836 -34.66 -25.40 -9.59
N LYS A 837 -34.09 -25.61 -10.80
CA LYS A 837 -32.66 -25.96 -10.91
C LYS A 837 -31.80 -24.84 -10.30
N GLY A 838 -30.91 -25.21 -9.41
CA GLY A 838 -30.08 -24.21 -8.72
C GLY A 838 -29.25 -24.80 -7.58
N VAL A 839 -28.54 -23.93 -6.89
CA VAL A 839 -27.71 -24.27 -5.72
C VAL A 839 -28.44 -23.86 -4.45
N TYR A 840 -28.55 -24.79 -3.51
CA TYR A 840 -29.27 -24.59 -2.24
C TYR A 840 -28.42 -25.02 -1.04
N ILE A 841 -28.74 -24.48 0.12
CA ILE A 841 -28.17 -24.88 1.42
C ILE A 841 -29.25 -25.65 2.19
N VAL A 842 -28.95 -26.87 2.56
CA VAL A 842 -29.80 -27.67 3.47
C VAL A 842 -29.25 -27.50 4.87
N ALA A 843 -30.03 -26.92 5.75
CA ALA A 843 -29.75 -26.82 7.18
C ALA A 843 -30.53 -27.90 7.97
N THR A 844 -29.83 -28.69 8.77
CA THR A 844 -30.37 -29.73 9.63
C THR A 844 -29.87 -29.56 11.06
N LYS A 845 -30.34 -30.38 11.98
CA LYS A 845 -29.87 -30.39 13.39
C LYS A 845 -28.35 -30.66 13.48
N ASP A 846 -27.82 -31.44 12.52
CA ASP A 846 -26.43 -31.92 12.56
C ASP A 846 -25.48 -31.04 11.73
N GLY A 847 -25.97 -29.94 11.16
CA GLY A 847 -25.20 -29.01 10.36
C GLY A 847 -25.86 -28.59 9.05
N SER A 848 -25.13 -27.87 8.22
CA SER A 848 -25.59 -27.45 6.90
C SER A 848 -24.71 -28.01 5.77
N ARG A 849 -25.34 -28.33 4.62
CA ARG A 849 -24.62 -28.78 3.42
C ARG A 849 -25.18 -28.11 2.16
N LYS A 850 -24.30 -27.91 1.19
CA LYS A 850 -24.68 -27.43 -0.13
C LYS A 850 -25.21 -28.58 -0.99
N ILE A 851 -26.34 -28.37 -1.66
CA ILE A 851 -26.86 -29.27 -2.68
C ILE A 851 -27.04 -28.53 -4.01
N MET A 852 -27.01 -29.28 -5.09
CA MET A 852 -27.30 -28.77 -6.43
C MET A 852 -28.44 -29.58 -7.00
N LYS A 853 -29.48 -28.87 -7.53
CA LYS A 853 -30.61 -29.48 -8.19
C LYS A 853 -30.56 -29.28 -9.69
#